data_61780897dcbd52274b4ddba75a52ce73
#
_entry.id   61780897dcbd52274b4ddba75a52ce73
#
_cell.length_a   1.000
_cell.length_b   1.000
_cell.length_c   1.000
_cell.angle_alpha   90.00
_cell.angle_beta   90.00
_cell.angle_gamma   90.00
#
_symmetry.space_group_name_H-M   'P 1'
#
loop_
_entity.id
_entity.type
_entity.pdbx_description
1 polymer ?
#
loop_
_entity_poly.entity_id
_entity_poly.type
_entity_poly.pdbx_seq_one_letter_code
_entity_poly.pdbx_strand_id
1 'polypeptide(L)'
;MSESYADSVNNVLDVIGVESGVQNFANEWIQSNPINSVGDVFDLLDRLMIPYSVHPSSSKLSTVEHLVAIQIGADSSVTCRHDLKGYLEYQDGALIPAQASQGLADITILIHGQPQEKPEVDWLSNKLDNFKPIIPRLLVISFIANLFALSIPFITMAVYDHVIGGDAGHEVFGIAIGAILLFSMMLLLKVVRSQLLTTVANRISREVSESVMRKLLFGQLGINRMAGTSTLMNRITTAESLKSIVQGPLGGALFDLPFVIIFIIAIGVLGGWLVIVPIIALLLYFILAQRSYRRQKLLNNQLTVSGTTRFSLLYELNSKLSFLRTSHILPFWMDRFEKANTLASKNSFDHLSHQGKYTSIYYAIGLLSTLAVVGLGIDLIFNQVLTPGGLIATMMLISRVTSPAQMLANSYPRIGQVAQAKQQINQSVSYRAEGDYSYQHHHLSQDAPSIDLELVTLRFANQLKPALSGVSFSVEPGQVVAITGPMGSGKSTLLEVIAGLLPSQSGVIKLNGNNLSQYDPQLLRKWLGYYSDQPEMVPMTVFDFIADGRDVSEQEVENVLSKVGALDWVNSLADGMDTHLNQVESLSHPLSNYEATMLTQAKLLCHKYPLVLLDNPVSSKKNKRRFIQWLEENRGTSTIIFTSHDAELIKLSDQVVVLDGGNVGYAGPIPDENEQELDIEASAQGSEA
;
A
#
# COMPACT_ATOMS: atom_id res chain seq x y z
N MET A 1 -34.69 -27.62 16.17
CA MET A 1 -33.20 -27.61 16.12
C MET A 1 -32.66 -26.98 14.80
N SER A 2 -33.20 -27.32 13.62
CA SER A 2 -32.71 -26.74 12.35
C SER A 2 -32.92 -25.23 12.20
N GLU A 3 -33.98 -24.66 12.76
CA GLU A 3 -34.24 -23.22 12.76
C GLU A 3 -33.21 -22.46 13.61
N SER A 4 -32.78 -23.04 14.71
CA SER A 4 -31.82 -22.42 15.66
C SER A 4 -30.43 -22.21 15.05
N TYR A 5 -29.89 -23.09 14.21
CA TYR A 5 -28.60 -22.90 13.57
C TYR A 5 -28.66 -21.87 12.43
N ALA A 6 -29.71 -21.89 11.65
CA ALA A 6 -29.94 -20.95 10.58
C ALA A 6 -30.07 -19.52 11.11
N ASP A 7 -30.81 -19.33 12.20
CA ASP A 7 -31.00 -18.07 12.86
C ASP A 7 -29.64 -17.56 13.47
N SER A 8 -28.87 -18.47 14.06
CA SER A 8 -27.55 -18.09 14.59
C SER A 8 -26.59 -17.61 13.51
N VAL A 9 -26.58 -18.25 12.33
CA VAL A 9 -25.73 -17.79 11.23
C VAL A 9 -26.23 -16.45 10.67
N ASN A 10 -27.54 -16.27 10.50
CA ASN A 10 -28.09 -15.00 10.05
C ASN A 10 -27.79 -13.86 11.05
N ASN A 11 -27.93 -14.12 12.35
CA ASN A 11 -27.58 -13.17 13.41
C ASN A 11 -26.09 -12.79 13.37
N VAL A 12 -25.22 -13.74 13.08
CA VAL A 12 -23.79 -13.48 12.89
C VAL A 12 -23.54 -12.59 11.69
N LEU A 13 -24.19 -12.87 10.54
CA LEU A 13 -24.05 -12.07 9.33
C LEU A 13 -24.51 -10.62 9.56
N ASP A 14 -25.57 -10.44 10.34
CA ASP A 14 -26.07 -9.12 10.74
C ASP A 14 -25.08 -8.38 11.65
N VAL A 15 -24.53 -9.06 12.65
CA VAL A 15 -23.56 -8.48 13.60
C VAL A 15 -22.24 -8.12 12.89
N ILE A 16 -21.79 -8.95 11.95
CA ILE A 16 -20.57 -8.69 11.17
C ILE A 16 -20.81 -7.57 10.12
N GLY A 17 -22.05 -7.28 9.77
CA GLY A 17 -22.40 -6.25 8.80
C GLY A 17 -21.99 -6.62 7.37
N VAL A 18 -22.25 -7.85 6.96
CA VAL A 18 -21.91 -8.36 5.62
C VAL A 18 -22.73 -7.65 4.55
N GLU A 19 -22.16 -7.48 3.34
CA GLU A 19 -22.85 -6.86 2.22
C GLU A 19 -24.18 -7.58 1.90
N SER A 20 -25.20 -6.82 1.54
CA SER A 20 -26.55 -7.34 1.25
C SER A 20 -26.58 -8.45 0.18
N GLY A 21 -25.62 -8.47 -0.73
CA GLY A 21 -25.46 -9.53 -1.73
C GLY A 21 -25.06 -10.87 -1.13
N VAL A 22 -24.15 -10.87 -0.16
CA VAL A 22 -23.69 -12.08 0.56
C VAL A 22 -24.79 -12.59 1.49
N GLN A 23 -25.52 -11.69 2.11
CA GLN A 23 -26.65 -12.02 2.98
C GLN A 23 -27.80 -12.66 2.21
N ASN A 24 -28.11 -12.15 1.01
CA ASN A 24 -29.10 -12.76 0.11
C ASN A 24 -28.64 -14.15 -0.34
N PHE A 25 -27.38 -14.33 -0.71
CA PHE A 25 -26.83 -15.63 -1.06
C PHE A 25 -26.94 -16.63 0.10
N ALA A 26 -26.58 -16.20 1.33
CA ALA A 26 -26.69 -17.04 2.51
C ALA A 26 -28.15 -17.49 2.74
N ASN A 27 -29.12 -16.59 2.61
CA ASN A 27 -30.53 -16.89 2.76
C ASN A 27 -31.05 -17.87 1.68
N GLU A 28 -30.67 -17.68 0.41
CA GLU A 28 -31.02 -18.59 -0.68
C GLU A 28 -30.40 -19.98 -0.47
N TRP A 29 -29.17 -20.03 -0.01
CA TRP A 29 -28.48 -21.28 0.27
C TRP A 29 -29.11 -22.03 1.44
N ILE A 30 -29.45 -21.35 2.54
CA ILE A 30 -30.17 -21.94 3.72
C ILE A 30 -31.52 -22.47 3.32
N GLN A 31 -32.26 -21.79 2.43
CA GLN A 31 -33.54 -22.27 1.93
C GLN A 31 -33.39 -23.54 1.09
N SER A 32 -32.32 -23.67 0.34
CA SER A 32 -32.04 -24.82 -0.52
C SER A 32 -31.38 -26.00 0.23
N ASN A 33 -30.66 -25.71 1.30
CA ASN A 33 -29.87 -26.66 2.09
C ASN A 33 -30.13 -26.40 3.59
N PRO A 34 -31.10 -27.08 4.20
CA PRO A 34 -31.43 -26.88 5.60
C PRO A 34 -30.24 -27.25 6.49
N ILE A 35 -29.83 -26.34 7.36
CA ILE A 35 -28.71 -26.52 8.29
C ILE A 35 -29.18 -27.43 9.44
N ASN A 36 -28.79 -28.69 9.42
CA ASN A 36 -29.15 -29.68 10.41
C ASN A 36 -28.00 -30.07 11.37
N SER A 37 -26.78 -29.73 11.02
CA SER A 37 -25.58 -30.07 11.79
C SER A 37 -24.62 -28.91 11.91
N VAL A 38 -23.67 -29.01 12.85
CA VAL A 38 -22.56 -28.06 12.98
C VAL A 38 -21.68 -28.06 11.71
N GLY A 39 -21.59 -29.21 11.03
CA GLY A 39 -20.87 -29.32 9.76
C GLY A 39 -21.49 -28.44 8.66
N ASP A 40 -22.81 -28.34 8.61
CA ASP A 40 -23.51 -27.50 7.64
C ASP A 40 -23.24 -26.00 7.91
N VAL A 41 -23.06 -25.61 9.19
CA VAL A 41 -22.66 -24.25 9.58
C VAL A 41 -21.24 -23.95 9.06
N PHE A 42 -20.32 -24.91 9.21
CA PHE A 42 -18.97 -24.76 8.69
C PHE A 42 -18.97 -24.65 7.16
N ASP A 43 -19.71 -25.49 6.47
CA ASP A 43 -19.84 -25.44 5.01
C ASP A 43 -20.38 -24.10 4.52
N LEU A 44 -21.37 -23.52 5.22
CA LEU A 44 -21.88 -22.20 4.87
C LEU A 44 -20.86 -21.09 5.14
N LEU A 45 -20.20 -21.10 6.31
CA LEU A 45 -19.18 -20.11 6.63
C LEU A 45 -18.00 -20.17 5.65
N ASP A 46 -17.58 -21.38 5.25
CA ASP A 46 -16.54 -21.59 4.25
C ASP A 46 -16.95 -21.05 2.87
N ARG A 47 -18.18 -21.30 2.42
CA ARG A 47 -18.73 -20.77 1.15
C ARG A 47 -18.82 -19.24 1.16
N LEU A 48 -19.14 -18.65 2.31
CA LEU A 48 -19.17 -17.21 2.51
C LEU A 48 -17.77 -16.62 2.71
N MET A 49 -16.72 -17.45 2.74
CA MET A 49 -15.33 -17.04 3.01
C MET A 49 -15.18 -16.29 4.33
N ILE A 50 -15.99 -16.63 5.32
CA ILE A 50 -15.91 -16.05 6.66
C ILE A 50 -14.95 -16.90 7.48
N PRO A 51 -13.79 -16.35 7.90
CA PRO A 51 -12.84 -17.10 8.70
C PRO A 51 -13.38 -17.37 10.09
N TYR A 52 -13.28 -18.62 10.56
CA TYR A 52 -13.71 -19.04 11.89
C TYR A 52 -12.70 -19.99 12.54
N SER A 53 -12.77 -20.16 13.86
CA SER A 53 -12.05 -21.20 14.61
C SER A 53 -13.01 -21.95 15.53
N VAL A 54 -12.72 -23.22 15.70
CA VAL A 54 -13.52 -24.10 16.55
C VAL A 54 -12.74 -24.38 17.84
N HIS A 55 -13.35 -24.07 18.99
CA HIS A 55 -12.76 -24.32 20.29
C HIS A 55 -13.68 -25.22 21.11
N PRO A 56 -13.16 -26.23 21.82
CA PRO A 56 -13.95 -26.96 22.80
C PRO A 56 -14.32 -26.02 23.95
N SER A 57 -15.47 -26.24 24.58
CA SER A 57 -16.11 -25.34 25.55
C SER A 57 -15.26 -24.99 26.80
N SER A 58 -14.16 -25.66 27.03
CA SER A 58 -13.26 -25.44 28.17
C SER A 58 -12.27 -24.27 27.97
N SER A 59 -12.18 -23.67 26.79
CA SER A 59 -11.26 -22.56 26.53
C SER A 59 -11.87 -21.23 26.98
N LYS A 60 -11.18 -20.53 27.90
CA LYS A 60 -11.60 -19.21 28.37
C LYS A 60 -11.59 -18.23 27.19
N LEU A 61 -12.75 -17.71 26.80
CA LEU A 61 -12.95 -16.64 25.81
C LEU A 61 -12.24 -15.31 26.19
N SER A 62 -11.49 -15.29 27.30
CA SER A 62 -11.04 -14.08 28.01
C SER A 62 -9.87 -13.32 27.36
N THR A 63 -9.33 -13.73 26.23
CA THR A 63 -8.06 -13.15 25.71
C THR A 63 -8.08 -12.58 24.30
N VAL A 64 -9.22 -12.59 23.60
CA VAL A 64 -9.24 -12.13 22.20
C VAL A 64 -10.17 -10.92 22.04
N GLU A 65 -9.59 -9.83 21.61
CA GLU A 65 -10.28 -8.57 21.30
C GLU A 65 -11.11 -8.72 20.03
N HIS A 66 -12.35 -8.21 20.02
CA HIS A 66 -13.26 -8.08 18.85
C HIS A 66 -13.72 -9.39 18.17
N LEU A 67 -14.24 -10.35 18.92
CA LEU A 67 -14.75 -11.59 18.35
C LEU A 67 -16.26 -11.72 18.47
N VAL A 68 -16.88 -12.21 17.38
CA VAL A 68 -18.23 -12.76 17.38
C VAL A 68 -18.10 -14.27 17.60
N ALA A 69 -18.82 -14.82 18.55
CA ALA A 69 -18.80 -16.25 18.85
C ALA A 69 -20.20 -16.84 18.71
N ILE A 70 -20.30 -17.98 18.04
CA ILE A 70 -21.50 -18.84 18.10
C ILE A 70 -21.21 -19.91 19.16
N GLN A 71 -22.00 -19.93 20.22
CA GLN A 71 -21.97 -21.00 21.21
C GLN A 71 -23.05 -22.03 20.85
N ILE A 72 -22.65 -23.26 20.58
CA ILE A 72 -23.51 -24.37 20.17
C ILE A 72 -23.60 -25.35 21.34
N GLY A 73 -24.81 -25.47 21.89
CA GLY A 73 -25.16 -26.41 22.95
C GLY A 73 -26.60 -26.90 22.74
N ALA A 74 -27.36 -27.05 23.83
CA ALA A 74 -28.80 -27.34 23.76
C ALA A 74 -29.57 -26.22 23.03
N ASP A 75 -29.16 -24.98 23.21
CA ASP A 75 -29.61 -23.80 22.48
C ASP A 75 -28.35 -23.05 21.90
N SER A 76 -28.42 -22.65 20.63
CA SER A 76 -27.35 -21.86 20.01
C SER A 76 -27.56 -20.37 20.28
N SER A 77 -26.52 -19.68 20.74
CA SER A 77 -26.57 -18.24 20.97
C SER A 77 -25.38 -17.54 20.30
N VAL A 78 -25.59 -16.31 19.83
CA VAL A 78 -24.55 -15.47 19.24
C VAL A 78 -24.12 -14.43 20.26
N THR A 79 -22.86 -14.50 20.67
CA THR A 79 -22.29 -13.54 21.60
C THR A 79 -21.17 -12.73 20.91
N CYS A 80 -21.09 -11.45 21.19
CA CYS A 80 -19.97 -10.62 20.75
C CYS A 80 -19.35 -9.87 21.91
N ARG A 81 -18.05 -9.58 21.84
CA ARG A 81 -17.34 -8.78 22.82
C ARG A 81 -17.22 -7.33 22.32
N HIS A 82 -17.54 -6.38 23.18
CA HIS A 82 -17.35 -4.96 22.94
C HIS A 82 -16.47 -4.37 24.02
N ASP A 83 -15.33 -3.74 23.67
CA ASP A 83 -14.31 -3.24 24.61
C ASP A 83 -14.83 -2.32 25.72
N LEU A 84 -15.84 -1.51 25.41
CA LEU A 84 -16.42 -0.55 26.37
C LEU A 84 -17.62 -1.10 27.16
N LYS A 85 -18.27 -2.16 26.67
CA LYS A 85 -19.54 -2.67 27.24
C LYS A 85 -19.46 -4.11 27.73
N GLY A 86 -18.31 -4.78 27.57
CA GLY A 86 -18.13 -6.17 27.92
C GLY A 86 -18.75 -7.13 26.91
N TYR A 87 -19.40 -8.18 27.38
CA TYR A 87 -20.05 -9.16 26.53
C TYR A 87 -21.48 -8.71 26.19
N LEU A 88 -21.84 -8.84 24.91
CA LEU A 88 -23.18 -8.56 24.38
C LEU A 88 -23.74 -9.84 23.75
N GLU A 89 -25.00 -10.14 23.97
CA GLU A 89 -25.73 -11.21 23.30
C GLU A 89 -26.70 -10.62 22.28
N TYR A 90 -26.78 -11.23 21.12
CA TYR A 90 -27.68 -10.76 20.06
C TYR A 90 -29.04 -11.45 20.22
N GLN A 91 -30.07 -10.69 20.58
CA GLN A 91 -31.43 -11.13 20.70
C GLN A 91 -32.39 -10.16 19.99
N ASP A 92 -33.29 -10.68 19.18
CA ASP A 92 -34.35 -9.93 18.47
C ASP A 92 -33.85 -8.65 17.73
N GLY A 93 -32.73 -8.76 17.02
CA GLY A 93 -32.17 -7.63 16.24
C GLY A 93 -31.43 -6.58 17.05
N ALA A 94 -31.19 -6.79 18.34
CA ALA A 94 -30.48 -5.88 19.23
C ALA A 94 -29.40 -6.58 20.05
N LEU A 95 -28.28 -5.86 20.29
CA LEU A 95 -27.20 -6.30 21.18
C LEU A 95 -27.51 -5.90 22.62
N ILE A 96 -27.75 -6.87 23.49
CA ILE A 96 -28.09 -6.68 24.90
C ILE A 96 -26.89 -7.07 25.77
N PRO A 97 -26.54 -6.29 26.82
CA PRO A 97 -25.46 -6.65 27.71
C PRO A 97 -25.72 -8.01 28.38
N ALA A 98 -24.80 -8.96 28.21
CA ALA A 98 -24.85 -10.28 28.77
C ALA A 98 -23.65 -10.50 29.70
N GLN A 99 -23.84 -11.33 30.73
CA GLN A 99 -22.68 -11.86 31.47
C GLN A 99 -22.10 -13.01 30.64
N ALA A 100 -20.74 -13.08 30.59
CA ALA A 100 -20.08 -14.20 29.93
C ALA A 100 -20.68 -15.51 30.40
N SER A 101 -21.51 -16.13 29.58
CA SER A 101 -22.21 -17.34 30.00
C SER A 101 -21.16 -18.46 30.16
N GLN A 102 -20.90 -18.88 31.39
CA GLN A 102 -20.16 -20.11 31.71
C GLN A 102 -21.03 -21.35 31.49
N GLY A 103 -21.97 -21.27 30.54
CA GLY A 103 -22.87 -22.37 30.21
C GLY A 103 -22.17 -23.46 29.40
N LEU A 104 -22.59 -24.67 29.60
CA LEU A 104 -22.20 -25.92 28.95
C LEU A 104 -22.43 -25.91 27.43
N ALA A 105 -21.74 -25.05 26.68
CA ALA A 105 -21.71 -25.16 25.24
C ALA A 105 -20.73 -26.27 24.85
N ASP A 106 -21.16 -27.23 24.04
CA ASP A 106 -20.29 -28.33 23.62
C ASP A 106 -19.21 -27.85 22.65
N ILE A 107 -19.49 -26.83 21.84
CA ILE A 107 -18.59 -26.27 20.84
C ILE A 107 -18.79 -24.75 20.80
N THR A 108 -17.69 -24.00 20.73
CA THR A 108 -17.68 -22.56 20.49
C THR A 108 -17.00 -22.28 19.15
N ILE A 109 -17.74 -21.68 18.22
CA ILE A 109 -17.23 -21.24 16.94
C ILE A 109 -16.89 -19.75 17.10
N LEU A 110 -15.60 -19.43 17.09
CA LEU A 110 -15.16 -18.05 17.06
C LEU A 110 -15.08 -17.58 15.60
N ILE A 111 -15.84 -16.57 15.26
CA ILE A 111 -15.83 -16.00 13.94
C ILE A 111 -14.88 -14.82 13.92
N HIS A 112 -13.81 -14.95 13.16
CA HIS A 112 -12.80 -13.91 12.97
C HIS A 112 -13.22 -12.89 11.89
N GLY A 113 -14.48 -12.87 11.52
CA GLY A 113 -15.05 -11.75 10.77
C GLY A 113 -14.90 -10.53 11.66
N GLN A 114 -13.86 -9.74 11.42
CA GLN A 114 -13.91 -8.38 11.92
C GLN A 114 -15.20 -7.79 11.39
N PRO A 115 -16.03 -7.13 12.27
CA PRO A 115 -17.01 -6.20 11.75
C PRO A 115 -16.22 -5.40 10.72
N GLN A 116 -16.74 -5.26 9.49
CA GLN A 116 -16.08 -4.43 8.49
C GLN A 116 -15.82 -3.10 9.19
N GLU A 117 -14.64 -2.95 9.78
CA GLU A 117 -14.15 -1.64 10.13
C GLU A 117 -14.21 -0.94 8.80
N LYS A 118 -15.20 -0.04 8.69
CA LYS A 118 -15.32 0.88 7.57
C LYS A 118 -13.91 1.32 7.29
N PRO A 119 -13.38 1.07 6.10
CA PRO A 119 -11.97 1.27 5.81
C PRO A 119 -11.59 2.58 6.46
N GLU A 120 -10.55 2.60 7.33
CA GLU A 120 -10.24 3.78 8.15
C GLU A 120 -10.17 4.96 7.22
N VAL A 121 -11.29 5.69 7.10
CA VAL A 121 -11.49 6.74 6.08
C VAL A 121 -10.39 7.78 6.20
N ASP A 122 -9.69 7.81 7.35
CA ASP A 122 -8.69 8.77 7.73
C ASP A 122 -7.44 8.17 8.40
N TRP A 123 -6.93 7.05 7.87
CA TRP A 123 -5.72 6.38 8.40
C TRP A 123 -4.55 7.36 8.61
N LEU A 124 -4.27 8.23 7.63
CA LEU A 124 -3.20 9.21 7.74
C LEU A 124 -3.45 10.23 8.85
N SER A 125 -4.70 10.65 9.05
CA SER A 125 -5.04 11.55 10.17
C SER A 125 -4.79 10.89 11.52
N ASN A 126 -5.20 9.63 11.69
CA ASN A 126 -4.98 8.90 12.94
C ASN A 126 -3.48 8.72 13.22
N LYS A 127 -2.67 8.48 12.19
CA LYS A 127 -1.20 8.45 12.34
C LYS A 127 -0.62 9.82 12.67
N LEU A 128 -1.12 10.89 12.06
CA LEU A 128 -0.69 12.25 12.36
C LEU A 128 -1.10 12.69 13.78
N ASP A 129 -2.15 12.13 14.34
CA ASP A 129 -2.59 12.39 15.72
C ASP A 129 -1.52 12.03 16.76
N ASN A 130 -0.68 11.03 16.49
CA ASN A 130 0.46 10.68 17.32
C ASN A 130 1.50 11.81 17.45
N PHE A 131 1.47 12.78 16.54
CA PHE A 131 2.37 13.94 16.55
C PHE A 131 1.75 15.18 17.22
N LYS A 132 0.45 15.15 17.58
CA LYS A 132 -0.24 16.24 18.29
C LYS A 132 0.51 16.72 19.55
N PRO A 133 1.11 15.85 20.39
CA PRO A 133 1.85 16.29 21.57
C PRO A 133 3.11 17.13 21.29
N ILE A 134 3.60 17.12 20.05
CA ILE A 134 4.79 17.89 19.66
C ILE A 134 4.41 19.32 19.25
N ILE A 135 3.18 19.53 18.76
CA ILE A 135 2.68 20.84 18.30
C ILE A 135 2.83 21.93 19.37
N PRO A 136 2.38 21.75 20.63
CA PRO A 136 2.51 22.78 21.64
C PRO A 136 3.98 23.12 21.94
N ARG A 137 4.89 22.14 21.91
CA ARG A 137 6.32 22.38 22.09
C ARG A 137 6.90 23.26 20.97
N LEU A 138 6.52 22.98 19.73
CA LEU A 138 6.90 23.81 18.58
C LEU A 138 6.32 25.23 18.67
N LEU A 139 5.07 25.37 19.11
CA LEU A 139 4.42 26.67 19.33
C LEU A 139 5.15 27.48 20.42
N VAL A 140 5.54 26.88 21.52
CA VAL A 140 6.31 27.55 22.58
C VAL A 140 7.66 28.04 22.07
N ILE A 141 8.40 27.19 21.32
CA ILE A 141 9.69 27.60 20.74
C ILE A 141 9.48 28.74 19.72
N SER A 142 8.42 28.66 18.89
CA SER A 142 8.10 29.72 17.93
C SER A 142 7.67 30.99 18.62
N PHE A 143 6.91 30.91 19.73
CA PHE A 143 6.54 32.08 20.54
C PHE A 143 7.78 32.80 21.06
N ILE A 144 8.67 32.08 21.73
CA ILE A 144 9.91 32.66 22.29
C ILE A 144 10.79 33.23 21.15
N ALA A 145 10.94 32.53 20.04
CA ALA A 145 11.71 33.01 18.90
C ALA A 145 11.13 34.30 18.28
N ASN A 146 9.81 34.41 18.18
CA ASN A 146 9.14 35.61 17.68
C ASN A 146 9.19 36.76 18.70
N LEU A 147 9.17 36.46 20.01
CA LEU A 147 9.39 37.47 21.05
C LEU A 147 10.81 38.06 20.98
N PHE A 148 11.85 37.23 20.81
CA PHE A 148 13.21 37.73 20.56
C PHE A 148 13.33 38.48 19.22
N ALA A 149 12.59 38.05 18.18
CA ALA A 149 12.57 38.76 16.91
C ALA A 149 11.97 40.17 17.00
N LEU A 150 11.08 40.41 17.98
CA LEU A 150 10.55 41.72 18.29
C LEU A 150 11.61 42.68 18.84
N SER A 151 12.65 42.18 19.50
CA SER A 151 13.74 43.01 20.07
C SER A 151 14.53 43.74 18.99
N ILE A 152 14.63 43.21 17.76
CA ILE A 152 15.42 43.80 16.67
C ILE A 152 14.93 45.19 16.31
N PRO A 153 13.65 45.43 15.99
CA PRO A 153 13.09 46.77 15.73
C PRO A 153 13.29 47.73 16.91
N PHE A 154 13.08 47.25 18.14
CA PHE A 154 13.24 48.09 19.33
C PHE A 154 14.69 48.47 19.59
N ILE A 155 15.66 47.58 19.40
CA ILE A 155 17.11 47.92 19.47
C ILE A 155 17.44 48.94 18.40
N THR A 156 16.96 48.80 17.18
CA THR A 156 17.18 49.77 16.10
C THR A 156 16.58 51.14 16.46
N MET A 157 15.37 51.15 16.99
CA MET A 157 14.71 52.38 17.48
C MET A 157 15.56 53.05 18.56
N ALA A 158 16.00 52.30 19.57
CA ALA A 158 16.81 52.84 20.66
C ALA A 158 18.16 53.43 20.13
N VAL A 159 18.79 52.78 19.16
CA VAL A 159 20.02 53.36 18.54
C VAL A 159 19.75 54.66 17.82
N TYR A 160 18.66 54.77 17.06
CA TYR A 160 18.34 55.99 16.33
C TYR A 160 17.88 57.11 17.24
N ASP A 161 17.08 56.85 18.26
CA ASP A 161 16.49 57.91 19.10
C ASP A 161 17.44 58.31 20.23
N HIS A 162 18.23 57.43 20.84
CA HIS A 162 19.07 57.74 21.99
C HIS A 162 20.57 57.89 21.63
N VAL A 163 21.08 57.08 20.69
CA VAL A 163 22.52 57.11 20.35
C VAL A 163 22.79 58.18 19.27
N ILE A 164 22.02 58.22 18.18
CA ILE A 164 22.23 59.14 17.07
C ILE A 164 21.55 60.49 17.38
N GLY A 165 20.38 60.51 18.02
CA GLY A 165 19.65 61.72 18.41
C GLY A 165 20.03 62.32 19.75
N GLY A 166 20.72 61.60 20.62
CA GLY A 166 21.21 62.06 21.92
C GLY A 166 22.71 61.75 22.07
N ASP A 167 23.49 62.56 22.72
CA ASP A 167 24.98 62.49 22.84
C ASP A 167 25.48 61.28 23.71
N ALA A 168 24.79 60.12 23.64
CA ALA A 168 25.01 58.92 24.46
C ALA A 168 25.92 57.85 23.81
N GLY A 169 27.01 58.28 23.15
CA GLY A 169 27.96 57.35 22.45
C GLY A 169 28.58 56.27 23.34
N HIS A 170 28.60 56.45 24.66
CA HIS A 170 29.13 55.46 25.61
C HIS A 170 28.16 54.27 25.84
N GLU A 171 26.89 54.36 25.50
CA GLU A 171 25.90 53.27 25.64
C GLU A 171 25.92 52.28 24.47
N VAL A 172 26.54 52.65 23.35
CA VAL A 172 26.64 51.80 22.15
C VAL A 172 27.19 50.41 22.42
N PHE A 173 28.21 50.33 23.26
CA PHE A 173 28.86 49.06 23.58
C PHE A 173 27.92 48.10 24.35
N GLY A 174 27.16 48.63 25.29
CA GLY A 174 26.14 47.82 26.03
C GLY A 174 25.03 47.31 25.14
N ILE A 175 24.51 48.19 24.26
CA ILE A 175 23.45 47.82 23.27
C ILE A 175 24.02 46.77 22.32
N ALA A 176 25.26 46.89 21.85
CA ALA A 176 25.88 45.93 20.94
C ALA A 176 26.03 44.54 21.57
N ILE A 177 26.52 44.45 22.82
CA ILE A 177 26.61 43.19 23.57
C ILE A 177 25.22 42.54 23.74
N GLY A 178 24.24 43.32 24.16
CA GLY A 178 22.86 42.87 24.31
C GLY A 178 22.27 42.34 22.99
N ALA A 179 22.52 43.04 21.88
CA ALA A 179 22.09 42.62 20.55
C ALA A 179 22.75 41.29 20.12
N ILE A 180 24.05 41.14 20.32
CA ILE A 180 24.77 39.89 19.98
C ILE A 180 24.20 38.71 20.79
N LEU A 181 23.94 38.90 22.08
CA LEU A 181 23.38 37.86 22.94
C LEU A 181 21.97 37.46 22.48
N LEU A 182 21.12 38.43 22.17
CA LEU A 182 19.75 38.19 21.67
C LEU A 182 19.78 37.47 20.32
N PHE A 183 20.66 37.87 19.40
CA PHE A 183 20.81 37.22 18.09
C PHE A 183 21.32 35.80 18.22
N SER A 184 22.27 35.55 19.11
CA SER A 184 22.78 34.21 19.39
C SER A 184 21.66 33.30 19.93
N MET A 185 20.87 33.81 20.86
CA MET A 185 19.73 33.07 21.42
C MET A 185 18.62 32.82 20.37
N MET A 186 18.33 33.81 19.52
CA MET A 186 17.39 33.64 18.40
C MET A 186 17.89 32.61 17.39
N LEU A 187 19.18 32.60 17.06
CA LEU A 187 19.81 31.61 16.19
C LEU A 187 19.65 30.22 16.77
N LEU A 188 19.99 30.04 18.06
CA LEU A 188 19.85 28.75 18.76
C LEU A 188 18.40 28.24 18.67
N LEU A 189 17.42 29.07 19.00
CA LEU A 189 15.99 28.69 18.94
C LEU A 189 15.56 28.32 17.52
N LYS A 190 16.00 29.04 16.49
CA LYS A 190 15.70 28.71 15.08
C LYS A 190 16.32 27.37 14.66
N VAL A 191 17.56 27.09 15.08
CA VAL A 191 18.22 25.81 14.81
C VAL A 191 17.48 24.67 15.49
N VAL A 192 17.17 24.80 16.79
CA VAL A 192 16.41 23.80 17.54
C VAL A 192 15.04 23.54 16.90
N ARG A 193 14.32 24.61 16.53
CA ARG A 193 13.02 24.49 15.84
C ARG A 193 13.16 23.75 14.51
N SER A 194 14.17 24.11 13.70
CA SER A 194 14.42 23.47 12.41
C SER A 194 14.74 21.99 12.58
N GLN A 195 15.56 21.62 13.56
CA GLN A 195 15.89 20.22 13.86
C GLN A 195 14.66 19.43 14.30
N LEU A 196 13.81 20.01 15.16
CA LEU A 196 12.56 19.38 15.59
C LEU A 196 11.60 19.15 14.41
N LEU A 197 11.39 20.16 13.56
CA LEU A 197 10.55 20.02 12.36
C LEU A 197 11.08 18.96 11.42
N THR A 198 12.41 18.93 11.21
CA THR A 198 13.06 17.91 10.37
C THR A 198 12.89 16.51 10.95
N THR A 199 13.06 16.35 12.27
CA THR A 199 12.92 15.05 12.94
C THR A 199 11.46 14.55 12.82
N VAL A 200 10.48 15.41 13.06
CA VAL A 200 9.07 15.08 12.92
C VAL A 200 8.72 14.71 11.48
N ALA A 201 9.17 15.52 10.51
CA ALA A 201 8.92 15.26 9.10
C ALA A 201 9.54 13.94 8.61
N ASN A 202 10.77 13.63 9.04
CA ASN A 202 11.44 12.36 8.74
C ASN A 202 10.69 11.18 9.35
N ARG A 203 10.23 11.30 10.59
CA ARG A 203 9.49 10.24 11.26
C ARG A 203 8.14 9.97 10.58
N ILE A 204 7.38 11.03 10.25
CA ILE A 204 6.12 10.91 9.48
C ILE A 204 6.38 10.23 8.14
N SER A 205 7.37 10.73 7.38
CA SER A 205 7.71 10.15 6.07
C SER A 205 8.08 8.68 6.17
N ARG A 206 8.89 8.30 7.17
CA ARG A 206 9.30 6.92 7.39
C ARG A 206 8.10 6.02 7.72
N GLU A 207 7.27 6.40 8.69
CA GLU A 207 6.10 5.63 9.11
C GLU A 207 5.09 5.46 7.95
N VAL A 208 4.87 6.53 7.15
CA VAL A 208 3.97 6.46 6.00
C VAL A 208 4.57 5.60 4.88
N SER A 209 5.84 5.79 4.53
CA SER A 209 6.51 5.00 3.48
C SER A 209 6.57 3.52 3.85
N GLU A 210 6.89 3.19 5.11
CA GLU A 210 6.94 1.82 5.63
C GLU A 210 5.56 1.15 5.56
N SER A 211 4.51 1.88 5.95
CA SER A 211 3.14 1.37 5.89
C SER A 211 2.64 1.18 4.45
N VAL A 212 2.93 2.14 3.57
CA VAL A 212 2.59 2.02 2.14
C VAL A 212 3.34 0.85 1.51
N MET A 213 4.66 0.72 1.79
CA MET A 213 5.47 -0.40 1.27
C MET A 213 4.96 -1.74 1.78
N ARG A 214 4.65 -1.86 3.07
CA ARG A 214 4.06 -3.08 3.65
C ARG A 214 2.75 -3.45 2.94
N LYS A 215 1.85 -2.49 2.71
CA LYS A 215 0.59 -2.72 2.00
C LYS A 215 0.79 -3.07 0.53
N LEU A 216 1.84 -2.57 -0.12
CA LEU A 216 2.19 -2.95 -1.49
C LEU A 216 2.74 -4.38 -1.56
N LEU A 217 3.60 -4.76 -0.62
CA LEU A 217 4.22 -6.10 -0.59
C LEU A 217 3.22 -7.19 -0.20
N PHE A 218 2.40 -6.93 0.82
CA PHE A 218 1.46 -7.90 1.38
C PHE A 218 0.00 -7.67 0.93
N GLY A 219 -0.25 -6.74 0.01
CA GLY A 219 -1.56 -6.54 -0.61
C GLY A 219 -1.87 -7.63 -1.64
N GLN A 220 -3.15 -7.83 -1.91
CA GLN A 220 -3.59 -8.80 -2.90
C GLN A 220 -2.92 -8.56 -4.26
N LEU A 221 -2.26 -9.59 -4.80
CA LEU A 221 -1.49 -9.53 -6.04
C LEU A 221 -2.32 -9.02 -7.23
N GLY A 222 -3.59 -9.43 -7.32
CA GLY A 222 -4.50 -9.00 -8.38
C GLY A 222 -4.69 -7.48 -8.42
N ILE A 223 -4.83 -6.82 -7.27
CA ILE A 223 -4.98 -5.35 -7.17
C ILE A 223 -3.69 -4.66 -7.59
N ASN A 224 -2.54 -5.16 -7.17
CA ASN A 224 -1.24 -4.59 -7.51
C ASN A 224 -0.92 -4.74 -9.00
N ARG A 225 -1.23 -5.88 -9.62
CA ARG A 225 -1.09 -6.09 -11.08
C ARG A 225 -1.95 -5.11 -11.89
N MET A 226 -3.17 -4.78 -11.42
CA MET A 226 -4.05 -3.80 -12.06
C MET A 226 -3.56 -2.37 -11.94
N ALA A 227 -2.94 -2.01 -10.81
CA ALA A 227 -2.50 -0.64 -10.54
C ALA A 227 -1.35 -0.17 -11.44
N GLY A 228 -0.54 -1.09 -11.94
CA GLY A 228 0.65 -0.81 -12.75
C GLY A 228 1.80 -0.21 -11.95
N THR A 229 3.03 -0.47 -12.40
CA THR A 229 4.28 -0.08 -11.70
C THR A 229 4.41 1.43 -11.51
N SER A 230 3.97 2.23 -12.49
CA SER A 230 4.01 3.69 -12.41
C SER A 230 3.12 4.25 -11.28
N THR A 231 1.97 3.63 -11.06
CA THR A 231 1.05 4.02 -9.97
C THR A 231 1.64 3.66 -8.61
N LEU A 232 2.28 2.50 -8.48
CA LEU A 232 2.93 2.07 -7.25
C LEU A 232 4.10 2.99 -6.87
N MET A 233 4.97 3.33 -7.84
CA MET A 233 6.05 4.30 -7.65
C MET A 233 5.51 5.68 -7.24
N ASN A 234 4.43 6.14 -7.85
CA ASN A 234 3.82 7.42 -7.52
C ASN A 234 3.26 7.46 -6.08
N ARG A 235 2.79 6.33 -5.54
CA ARG A 235 2.34 6.24 -4.15
C ARG A 235 3.49 6.45 -3.15
N ILE A 236 4.67 5.91 -3.44
CA ILE A 236 5.86 6.08 -2.60
C ILE A 236 6.33 7.54 -2.66
N THR A 237 6.46 8.12 -3.86
CA THR A 237 6.88 9.53 -4.02
C THR A 237 5.88 10.52 -3.41
N THR A 238 4.59 10.16 -3.38
CA THR A 238 3.56 10.95 -2.69
C THR A 238 3.80 10.98 -1.18
N ALA A 239 4.19 9.86 -0.57
CA ALA A 239 4.55 9.80 0.84
C ALA A 239 5.77 10.68 1.16
N GLU A 240 6.79 10.69 0.28
CA GLU A 240 7.96 11.56 0.43
C GLU A 240 7.61 13.05 0.26
N SER A 241 6.63 13.38 -0.58
CA SER A 241 6.21 14.76 -0.79
C SER A 241 5.66 15.41 0.49
N LEU A 242 5.02 14.64 1.38
CA LEU A 242 4.55 15.12 2.68
C LEU A 242 5.70 15.66 3.55
N LYS A 243 6.86 15.00 3.52
CA LYS A 243 8.07 15.45 4.21
C LYS A 243 8.48 16.84 3.75
N SER A 244 8.53 17.07 2.44
CA SER A 244 8.96 18.35 1.86
C SER A 244 8.01 19.50 2.23
N ILE A 245 6.74 19.23 2.48
CA ILE A 245 5.74 20.22 2.89
C ILE A 245 5.96 20.63 4.34
N VAL A 246 6.21 19.68 5.24
CA VAL A 246 6.44 19.95 6.67
C VAL A 246 7.80 20.64 6.91
N GLN A 247 8.85 20.20 6.20
CA GLN A 247 10.19 20.80 6.30
C GLN A 247 10.31 22.12 5.55
N GLY A 248 9.44 22.37 4.56
CA GLY A 248 9.51 23.52 3.69
C GLY A 248 9.10 24.84 4.37
N PRO A 249 9.13 25.95 3.60
CA PRO A 249 8.74 27.27 4.09
C PRO A 249 7.34 27.32 4.68
N LEU A 250 6.44 26.45 4.19
CA LEU A 250 5.07 26.34 4.68
C LEU A 250 5.03 25.90 6.16
N GLY A 251 5.82 24.90 6.54
CA GLY A 251 5.85 24.41 7.92
C GLY A 251 6.31 25.50 8.89
N GLY A 252 7.38 26.24 8.54
CA GLY A 252 7.83 27.38 9.34
C GLY A 252 6.80 28.48 9.46
N ALA A 253 6.23 28.91 8.33
CA ALA A 253 5.24 29.99 8.30
C ALA A 253 3.94 29.63 9.05
N LEU A 254 3.52 28.38 9.06
CA LEU A 254 2.33 27.92 9.77
C LEU A 254 2.48 28.11 11.30
N PHE A 255 3.67 27.85 11.83
CA PHE A 255 3.98 28.01 13.26
C PHE A 255 4.24 29.48 13.64
N ASP A 256 4.62 30.34 12.68
CA ASP A 256 4.85 31.76 12.93
C ASP A 256 3.56 32.60 12.81
N LEU A 257 2.56 32.14 12.03
CA LEU A 257 1.32 32.88 11.78
C LEU A 257 0.56 33.32 13.04
N PRO A 258 0.36 32.49 14.10
CA PRO A 258 -0.34 32.91 15.29
C PRO A 258 0.33 34.13 15.98
N PHE A 259 1.65 34.26 15.82
CA PHE A 259 2.45 35.30 16.48
C PHE A 259 2.56 36.60 15.68
N VAL A 260 2.02 36.63 14.44
CA VAL A 260 1.87 37.84 13.65
C VAL A 260 1.06 38.92 14.43
N ILE A 261 0.11 38.49 15.27
CA ILE A 261 -0.68 39.35 16.14
C ILE A 261 0.21 40.17 17.06
N ILE A 262 1.30 39.63 17.60
CA ILE A 262 2.25 40.32 18.46
C ILE A 262 2.89 41.52 17.72
N PHE A 263 3.28 41.33 16.47
CA PHE A 263 3.88 42.35 15.64
C PHE A 263 2.84 43.43 15.25
N ILE A 264 1.59 43.07 15.01
CA ILE A 264 0.47 44.02 14.74
C ILE A 264 0.22 44.89 15.97
N ILE A 265 0.18 44.29 17.17
CA ILE A 265 0.04 45.03 18.43
C ILE A 265 1.21 46.00 18.61
N ALA A 266 2.46 45.54 18.36
CA ALA A 266 3.63 46.39 18.46
C ALA A 266 3.59 47.60 17.50
N ILE A 267 3.10 47.42 16.26
CA ILE A 267 2.89 48.51 15.30
C ILE A 267 1.82 49.47 15.83
N GLY A 268 0.73 48.98 16.42
CA GLY A 268 -0.34 49.80 16.99
C GLY A 268 0.14 50.63 18.18
N VAL A 269 1.01 50.07 19.03
CA VAL A 269 1.57 50.81 20.19
C VAL A 269 2.53 51.93 19.73
N LEU A 270 3.35 51.67 18.70
CA LEU A 270 4.33 52.63 18.20
C LEU A 270 3.72 53.71 17.32
N GLY A 271 2.89 53.31 16.37
CA GLY A 271 2.41 54.20 15.30
C GLY A 271 0.88 54.38 15.25
N GLY A 272 0.13 53.92 16.27
CA GLY A 272 -1.33 54.09 16.33
C GLY A 272 -2.04 53.58 15.05
N TRP A 273 -2.50 54.55 14.24
CA TRP A 273 -3.26 54.26 13.01
C TRP A 273 -2.48 53.51 11.93
N LEU A 274 -1.16 53.43 12.00
CA LEU A 274 -0.33 52.64 11.05
C LEU A 274 -0.67 51.16 11.08
N VAL A 275 -1.33 50.68 12.11
CA VAL A 275 -1.80 49.29 12.23
C VAL A 275 -2.77 48.87 11.11
N ILE A 276 -3.45 49.85 10.50
CA ILE A 276 -4.40 49.58 9.39
C ILE A 276 -3.65 49.00 8.16
N VAL A 277 -2.40 49.43 7.91
CA VAL A 277 -1.62 49.00 6.74
C VAL A 277 -1.37 47.50 6.74
N PRO A 278 -0.80 46.87 7.79
CA PRO A 278 -0.65 45.43 7.81
C PRO A 278 -1.96 44.65 7.79
N ILE A 279 -3.03 45.15 8.39
CA ILE A 279 -4.35 44.51 8.34
C ILE A 279 -4.89 44.48 6.91
N ILE A 280 -4.80 45.58 6.16
CA ILE A 280 -5.19 45.60 4.75
C ILE A 280 -4.32 44.68 3.93
N ALA A 281 -3.00 44.64 4.17
CA ALA A 281 -2.07 43.73 3.48
C ALA A 281 -2.45 42.27 3.72
N LEU A 282 -2.74 41.88 4.96
CA LEU A 282 -3.19 40.51 5.29
C LEU A 282 -4.49 40.14 4.60
N LEU A 283 -5.44 41.05 4.55
CA LEU A 283 -6.73 40.87 3.86
C LEU A 283 -6.49 40.64 2.35
N LEU A 284 -5.63 41.45 1.73
CA LEU A 284 -5.27 41.32 0.33
C LEU A 284 -4.58 39.99 0.03
N TYR A 285 -3.64 39.57 0.87
CA TYR A 285 -3.01 38.25 0.75
C TYR A 285 -4.04 37.12 0.80
N PHE A 286 -4.98 37.17 1.75
CA PHE A 286 -6.02 36.17 1.89
C PHE A 286 -6.97 36.13 0.67
N ILE A 287 -7.47 37.28 0.22
CA ILE A 287 -8.38 37.33 -0.96
C ILE A 287 -7.70 36.82 -2.21
N LEU A 288 -6.46 37.24 -2.46
CA LEU A 288 -5.71 36.84 -3.64
C LEU A 288 -5.28 35.36 -3.59
N ALA A 289 -4.92 34.86 -2.41
CA ALA A 289 -4.62 33.43 -2.23
C ALA A 289 -5.85 32.56 -2.53
N GLN A 290 -7.02 32.96 -2.03
CA GLN A 290 -8.27 32.24 -2.30
C GLN A 290 -8.64 32.26 -3.80
N ARG A 291 -8.42 33.43 -4.48
CA ARG A 291 -8.65 33.54 -5.91
C ARG A 291 -7.66 32.69 -6.73
N SER A 292 -6.39 32.68 -6.36
CA SER A 292 -5.34 31.89 -7.01
C SER A 292 -5.59 30.40 -6.87
N TYR A 293 -6.05 29.96 -5.69
CA TYR A 293 -6.22 28.54 -5.37
C TYR A 293 -7.11 27.78 -6.35
N ARG A 294 -8.27 28.34 -6.71
CA ARG A 294 -9.22 27.66 -7.62
C ARG A 294 -8.58 27.36 -8.98
N ARG A 295 -7.88 28.33 -9.56
CA ARG A 295 -7.21 28.16 -10.86
C ARG A 295 -5.99 27.27 -10.76
N GLN A 296 -5.21 27.43 -9.70
CA GLN A 296 -4.00 26.63 -9.44
C GLN A 296 -4.33 25.15 -9.27
N LYS A 297 -5.45 24.83 -8.60
CA LYS A 297 -5.91 23.44 -8.45
C LYS A 297 -6.19 22.78 -9.80
N LEU A 298 -6.82 23.48 -10.73
CA LEU A 298 -7.08 22.97 -12.08
C LEU A 298 -5.78 22.75 -12.86
N LEU A 299 -4.87 23.74 -12.84
CA LEU A 299 -3.59 23.68 -13.53
C LEU A 299 -2.70 22.56 -12.94
N ASN A 300 -2.74 22.36 -11.63
CA ASN A 300 -1.99 21.29 -10.98
C ASN A 300 -2.52 19.91 -11.39
N ASN A 301 -3.83 19.72 -11.49
CA ASN A 301 -4.41 18.46 -11.97
C ASN A 301 -3.99 18.18 -13.43
N GLN A 302 -4.03 19.20 -14.31
CA GLN A 302 -3.59 19.07 -15.71
C GLN A 302 -2.10 18.72 -15.78
N LEU A 303 -1.27 19.37 -14.97
CA LEU A 303 0.16 19.08 -14.87
C LEU A 303 0.41 17.64 -14.43
N THR A 304 -0.30 17.18 -13.38
CA THR A 304 -0.15 15.82 -12.87
C THR A 304 -0.54 14.78 -13.91
N VAL A 305 -1.70 14.92 -14.57
CA VAL A 305 -2.17 13.99 -15.60
C VAL A 305 -1.22 13.93 -16.79
N SER A 306 -0.80 15.09 -17.31
CA SER A 306 0.12 15.12 -18.47
C SER A 306 1.52 14.62 -18.10
N GLY A 307 1.97 14.88 -16.85
CA GLY A 307 3.22 14.37 -16.31
C GLY A 307 3.22 12.84 -16.20
N THR A 308 2.18 12.25 -15.63
CA THR A 308 2.05 10.79 -15.52
C THR A 308 2.00 10.12 -16.90
N THR A 309 1.28 10.71 -17.87
CA THR A 309 1.27 10.20 -19.25
C THR A 309 2.66 10.21 -19.88
N ARG A 310 3.43 11.29 -19.70
CA ARG A 310 4.81 11.36 -20.18
C ARG A 310 5.71 10.33 -19.50
N PHE A 311 5.61 10.16 -18.18
CA PHE A 311 6.38 9.16 -17.43
C PHE A 311 6.03 7.73 -17.84
N SER A 312 4.75 7.42 -18.11
CA SER A 312 4.36 6.09 -18.58
C SER A 312 4.98 5.75 -19.93
N LEU A 313 5.10 6.73 -20.83
CA LEU A 313 5.80 6.55 -22.12
C LEU A 313 7.30 6.35 -21.95
N LEU A 314 7.94 7.07 -21.01
CA LEU A 314 9.36 6.85 -20.70
C LEU A 314 9.61 5.44 -20.10
N TYR A 315 8.70 4.97 -19.27
CA TYR A 315 8.76 3.60 -18.76
C TYR A 315 8.55 2.56 -19.87
N GLU A 316 7.59 2.82 -20.79
CA GLU A 316 7.36 1.98 -21.97
C GLU A 316 8.61 1.93 -22.86
N LEU A 317 9.29 3.07 -23.07
CA LEU A 317 10.54 3.15 -23.80
C LEU A 317 11.61 2.24 -23.17
N ASN A 318 11.82 2.34 -21.85
CA ASN A 318 12.84 1.56 -21.16
C ASN A 318 12.56 0.05 -21.24
N SER A 319 11.31 -0.36 -21.04
CA SER A 319 10.93 -1.78 -21.02
C SER A 319 10.86 -2.42 -22.43
N LYS A 320 10.65 -1.62 -23.50
CA LYS A 320 10.43 -2.11 -24.87
C LYS A 320 11.41 -1.53 -25.88
N LEU A 321 12.58 -1.06 -25.44
CA LEU A 321 13.53 -0.36 -26.31
C LEU A 321 13.99 -1.20 -27.51
N SER A 322 14.30 -2.47 -27.31
CA SER A 322 14.72 -3.38 -28.36
C SER A 322 13.60 -3.58 -29.41
N PHE A 323 12.36 -3.81 -28.94
CA PHE A 323 11.20 -3.94 -29.80
C PHE A 323 10.93 -2.67 -30.61
N LEU A 324 10.99 -1.49 -29.99
CA LEU A 324 10.81 -0.21 -30.68
C LEU A 324 11.87 0.03 -31.76
N ARG A 325 13.12 -0.38 -31.52
CA ARG A 325 14.21 -0.25 -32.48
C ARG A 325 14.12 -1.23 -33.65
N THR A 326 13.57 -2.42 -33.44
CA THR A 326 13.45 -3.46 -34.46
C THR A 326 12.14 -3.39 -35.24
N SER A 327 11.16 -2.63 -34.76
CA SER A 327 9.84 -2.49 -35.36
C SER A 327 9.70 -1.14 -36.11
N HIS A 328 8.87 -1.11 -37.17
CA HIS A 328 8.58 0.11 -37.91
C HIS A 328 7.64 1.10 -37.19
N ILE A 329 7.27 0.83 -35.95
CA ILE A 329 6.38 1.69 -35.14
C ILE A 329 7.11 2.84 -34.44
N LEU A 330 8.45 2.90 -34.50
CA LEU A 330 9.24 3.93 -33.82
C LEU A 330 8.79 5.37 -34.20
N PRO A 331 8.54 5.71 -35.47
CA PRO A 331 8.05 7.05 -35.81
C PRO A 331 6.69 7.38 -35.21
N PHE A 332 5.77 6.41 -35.15
CA PHE A 332 4.47 6.56 -34.50
C PHE A 332 4.63 6.76 -32.97
N TRP A 333 5.51 6.01 -32.37
CA TRP A 333 5.78 6.15 -30.94
C TRP A 333 6.41 7.50 -30.61
N MET A 334 7.35 7.98 -31.45
CA MET A 334 7.96 9.29 -31.31
C MET A 334 6.94 10.43 -31.43
N ASP A 335 6.02 10.38 -32.38
CA ASP A 335 4.92 11.35 -32.51
C ASP A 335 4.03 11.36 -31.25
N ARG A 336 3.71 10.18 -30.74
CA ARG A 336 2.94 10.05 -29.49
C ARG A 336 3.67 10.64 -28.29
N PHE A 337 4.99 10.40 -28.19
CA PHE A 337 5.81 10.98 -27.12
C PHE A 337 5.94 12.50 -27.28
N GLU A 338 6.15 13.01 -28.48
CA GLU A 338 6.25 14.45 -28.75
C GLU A 338 4.97 15.19 -28.38
N LYS A 339 3.80 14.64 -28.72
CA LYS A 339 2.50 15.19 -28.33
C LYS A 339 2.32 15.22 -26.81
N ALA A 340 2.66 14.12 -26.15
CA ALA A 340 2.56 14.04 -24.67
C ALA A 340 3.55 15.00 -24.00
N ASN A 341 4.79 15.10 -24.51
CA ASN A 341 5.81 15.98 -23.97
C ASN A 341 5.45 17.47 -24.20
N THR A 342 4.94 17.82 -25.37
CA THR A 342 4.47 19.17 -25.67
C THR A 342 3.31 19.58 -24.77
N LEU A 343 2.36 18.68 -24.54
CA LEU A 343 1.24 18.93 -23.63
C LEU A 343 1.72 19.08 -22.18
N ALA A 344 2.63 18.22 -21.73
CA ALA A 344 3.20 18.30 -20.38
C ALA A 344 3.99 19.61 -20.19
N SER A 345 4.79 20.02 -21.19
CA SER A 345 5.53 21.28 -21.17
C SER A 345 4.61 22.49 -21.15
N LYS A 346 3.54 22.49 -21.93
CA LYS A 346 2.52 23.56 -21.94
C LYS A 346 1.84 23.67 -20.58
N ASN A 347 1.37 22.56 -20.02
CA ASN A 347 0.71 22.56 -18.71
C ASN A 347 1.67 23.00 -17.58
N SER A 348 2.95 22.63 -17.69
CA SER A 348 4.00 23.10 -16.76
C SER A 348 4.21 24.61 -16.87
N PHE A 349 4.29 25.14 -18.09
CA PHE A 349 4.41 26.58 -18.34
C PHE A 349 3.22 27.35 -17.78
N ASP A 350 2.00 26.89 -18.07
CA ASP A 350 0.76 27.54 -17.58
C ASP A 350 0.70 27.54 -16.05
N HIS A 351 1.07 26.42 -15.41
CA HIS A 351 1.15 26.30 -13.96
C HIS A 351 2.17 27.26 -13.36
N LEU A 352 3.43 27.25 -13.87
CA LEU A 352 4.52 28.07 -13.37
C LEU A 352 4.28 29.56 -13.64
N SER A 353 3.73 29.91 -14.81
CA SER A 353 3.38 31.29 -15.16
C SER A 353 2.30 31.85 -14.22
N HIS A 354 1.25 31.03 -13.93
CA HIS A 354 0.22 31.44 -12.98
C HIS A 354 0.81 31.64 -11.58
N GLN A 355 1.64 30.71 -11.10
CA GLN A 355 2.32 30.79 -9.81
C GLN A 355 3.23 32.02 -9.75
N GLY A 356 4.05 32.25 -10.77
CA GLY A 356 4.96 33.39 -10.86
C GLY A 356 4.21 34.75 -10.80
N LYS A 357 3.09 34.88 -11.53
CA LYS A 357 2.26 36.10 -11.49
C LYS A 357 1.80 36.41 -10.07
N TYR A 358 1.23 35.44 -9.36
CA TYR A 358 0.76 35.66 -7.99
C TYR A 358 1.89 35.91 -7.00
N THR A 359 3.02 35.21 -7.15
CA THR A 359 4.22 35.47 -6.32
C THR A 359 4.70 36.90 -6.49
N SER A 360 4.73 37.43 -7.71
CA SER A 360 5.09 38.82 -7.99
C SER A 360 4.08 39.81 -7.41
N ILE A 361 2.78 39.51 -7.50
CA ILE A 361 1.74 40.34 -6.88
C ILE A 361 1.87 40.38 -5.34
N TYR A 362 2.12 39.23 -4.72
CA TYR A 362 2.34 39.15 -3.27
C TYR A 362 3.57 39.96 -2.85
N TYR A 363 4.67 39.86 -3.62
CA TYR A 363 5.86 40.67 -3.36
C TYR A 363 5.58 42.16 -3.48
N ALA A 364 4.83 42.59 -4.51
CA ALA A 364 4.43 43.97 -4.70
C ALA A 364 3.57 44.50 -3.53
N ILE A 365 2.65 43.67 -2.99
CA ILE A 365 1.86 44.06 -1.80
C ILE A 365 2.78 44.34 -0.61
N GLY A 366 3.80 43.49 -0.39
CA GLY A 366 4.78 43.69 0.68
C GLY A 366 5.53 45.02 0.54
N LEU A 367 6.01 45.32 -0.68
CA LEU A 367 6.70 46.59 -0.96
C LEU A 367 5.78 47.80 -0.80
N LEU A 368 4.56 47.75 -1.35
CA LEU A 368 3.57 48.82 -1.22
C LEU A 368 3.16 49.04 0.24
N SER A 369 3.07 47.97 1.02
CA SER A 369 2.77 48.11 2.45
C SER A 369 3.91 48.81 3.19
N THR A 370 5.14 48.54 2.86
CA THR A 370 6.31 49.22 3.44
C THR A 370 6.34 50.68 3.01
N LEU A 371 6.08 50.97 1.73
CA LEU A 371 6.00 52.35 1.22
C LEU A 371 4.85 53.15 1.88
N ALA A 372 3.70 52.50 2.08
CA ALA A 372 2.57 53.14 2.76
C ALA A 372 2.90 53.49 4.22
N VAL A 373 3.62 52.60 4.94
CA VAL A 373 4.07 52.89 6.30
C VAL A 373 5.05 54.06 6.32
N VAL A 374 5.95 54.16 5.33
CA VAL A 374 6.86 55.31 5.23
C VAL A 374 6.08 56.58 4.98
N GLY A 375 5.19 56.61 3.97
CA GLY A 375 4.44 57.79 3.62
C GLY A 375 3.54 58.31 4.74
N LEU A 376 2.75 57.40 5.36
CA LEU A 376 1.88 57.75 6.50
C LEU A 376 2.70 58.06 7.78
N GLY A 377 3.82 57.38 7.97
CA GLY A 377 4.67 57.59 9.12
C GLY A 377 5.43 58.92 9.12
N ILE A 378 5.79 59.45 7.95
CA ILE A 378 6.38 60.79 7.82
C ILE A 378 5.39 61.85 8.30
N ASP A 379 4.10 61.74 7.94
CA ASP A 379 3.06 62.65 8.43
C ASP A 379 2.94 62.60 9.97
N LEU A 380 3.00 61.41 10.58
CA LEU A 380 2.98 61.24 12.03
C LEU A 380 4.24 61.82 12.73
N ILE A 381 5.38 61.83 12.05
CA ILE A 381 6.60 62.48 12.57
C ILE A 381 6.43 63.99 12.59
N PHE A 382 5.91 64.60 11.52
CA PHE A 382 5.62 66.02 11.49
C PHE A 382 4.61 66.45 12.56
N ASN A 383 3.66 65.57 12.87
CA ASN A 383 2.70 65.77 13.95
C ASN A 383 3.24 65.44 15.35
N GLN A 384 4.54 65.10 15.48
CA GLN A 384 5.23 64.72 16.74
C GLN A 384 4.61 63.52 17.47
N VAL A 385 3.86 62.66 16.77
CA VAL A 385 3.24 61.43 17.30
C VAL A 385 4.22 60.27 17.25
N LEU A 386 5.12 60.23 16.25
CA LEU A 386 6.08 59.16 16.01
C LEU A 386 7.50 59.71 15.95
N THR A 387 8.49 59.01 16.55
CA THR A 387 9.90 59.37 16.42
C THR A 387 10.50 58.78 15.12
N PRO A 388 11.60 59.36 14.58
CA PRO A 388 12.29 58.80 13.42
C PRO A 388 12.71 57.33 13.63
N GLY A 389 13.22 57.00 14.83
CA GLY A 389 13.52 55.62 15.20
C GLY A 389 12.28 54.73 15.26
N GLY A 390 11.15 55.25 15.72
CA GLY A 390 9.88 54.60 15.72
C GLY A 390 9.38 54.26 14.31
N LEU A 391 9.60 55.14 13.32
CA LEU A 391 9.29 54.86 11.91
C LEU A 391 10.11 53.69 11.38
N ILE A 392 11.43 53.70 11.62
CA ILE A 392 12.29 52.60 11.18
C ILE A 392 11.90 51.30 11.83
N ALA A 393 11.60 51.28 13.12
CA ALA A 393 11.10 50.11 13.83
C ALA A 393 9.80 49.60 13.22
N THR A 394 8.85 50.50 12.90
CA THR A 394 7.57 50.12 12.26
C THR A 394 7.79 49.53 10.87
N MET A 395 8.72 50.08 10.06
CA MET A 395 9.11 49.51 8.76
C MET A 395 9.68 48.08 8.89
N MET A 396 10.46 47.81 9.93
CA MET A 396 10.97 46.49 10.20
C MET A 396 9.85 45.52 10.67
N LEU A 397 8.93 46.00 11.50
CA LEU A 397 7.81 45.22 12.00
C LEU A 397 6.83 44.84 10.90
N ILE A 398 6.57 45.68 9.89
CA ILE A 398 5.64 45.35 8.81
C ILE A 398 6.18 44.19 7.99
N SER A 399 7.47 44.10 7.78
CA SER A 399 8.10 42.96 7.09
C SER A 399 7.92 41.63 7.87
N ARG A 400 7.87 41.71 9.21
CA ARG A 400 7.59 40.56 10.08
C ARG A 400 6.14 40.08 10.00
N VAL A 401 5.20 40.95 9.66
CA VAL A 401 3.80 40.61 9.41
C VAL A 401 3.59 40.07 8.01
N THR A 402 4.15 40.77 7.00
CA THR A 402 3.91 40.46 5.60
C THR A 402 4.65 39.20 5.12
N SER A 403 5.86 38.92 5.61
CA SER A 403 6.67 37.81 5.16
C SER A 403 6.04 36.44 5.44
N PRO A 404 5.57 36.08 6.65
CA PRO A 404 4.85 34.82 6.88
C PRO A 404 3.55 34.72 6.07
N ALA A 405 2.81 35.83 5.96
CA ALA A 405 1.57 35.87 5.17
C ALA A 405 1.82 35.64 3.67
N GLN A 406 2.89 36.22 3.12
CA GLN A 406 3.32 36.00 1.74
C GLN A 406 3.73 34.54 1.52
N MET A 407 4.49 33.95 2.46
CA MET A 407 4.89 32.54 2.38
C MET A 407 3.69 31.62 2.39
N LEU A 408 2.69 31.88 3.25
CA LEU A 408 1.44 31.11 3.29
C LEU A 408 0.61 31.31 2.02
N ALA A 409 0.48 32.52 1.51
CA ALA A 409 -0.23 32.81 0.28
C ALA A 409 0.39 32.07 -0.92
N ASN A 410 1.73 32.08 -1.03
CA ASN A 410 2.48 31.35 -2.05
C ASN A 410 2.33 29.82 -1.91
N SER A 411 2.22 29.33 -0.69
CA SER A 411 2.15 27.90 -0.37
C SER A 411 0.72 27.38 -0.27
N TYR A 412 -0.28 28.26 -0.30
CA TYR A 412 -1.70 27.88 -0.17
C TYR A 412 -2.14 26.79 -1.16
N PRO A 413 -1.72 26.81 -2.44
CA PRO A 413 -2.02 25.74 -3.39
C PRO A 413 -1.46 24.37 -2.98
N ARG A 414 -0.35 24.32 -2.23
CA ARG A 414 0.25 23.07 -1.74
C ARG A 414 -0.62 22.38 -0.68
N ILE A 415 -1.47 23.13 0.02
CA ILE A 415 -2.45 22.56 0.97
C ILE A 415 -3.41 21.62 0.22
N GLY A 416 -3.83 22.00 -0.99
CA GLY A 416 -4.63 21.12 -1.85
C GLY A 416 -3.90 19.85 -2.28
N GLN A 417 -2.58 19.93 -2.51
CA GLN A 417 -1.75 18.75 -2.80
C GLN A 417 -1.67 17.80 -1.58
N VAL A 418 -1.58 18.34 -0.36
CA VAL A 418 -1.65 17.54 0.88
C VAL A 418 -2.96 16.77 0.96
N ALA A 419 -4.08 17.41 0.68
CA ALA A 419 -5.39 16.76 0.71
C ALA A 419 -5.50 15.64 -0.34
N GLN A 420 -4.97 15.84 -1.56
CA GLN A 420 -4.89 14.79 -2.58
C GLN A 420 -3.94 13.66 -2.18
N ALA A 421 -2.77 14.00 -1.65
CA ALA A 421 -1.82 13.00 -1.14
C ALA A 421 -2.45 12.16 -0.01
N LYS A 422 -3.15 12.82 0.92
CA LYS A 422 -3.91 12.15 1.99
C LYS A 422 -4.91 11.15 1.40
N GLN A 423 -5.71 11.57 0.42
CA GLN A 423 -6.70 10.71 -0.21
C GLN A 423 -6.04 9.52 -0.93
N GLN A 424 -4.96 9.75 -1.68
CA GLN A 424 -4.22 8.68 -2.37
C GLN A 424 -3.59 7.68 -1.40
N ILE A 425 -3.00 8.16 -0.31
CA ILE A 425 -2.41 7.31 0.73
C ILE A 425 -3.51 6.52 1.44
N ASN A 426 -4.60 7.16 1.85
CA ASN A 426 -5.72 6.48 2.47
C ASN A 426 -6.29 5.39 1.56
N GLN A 427 -6.49 5.68 0.28
CA GLN A 427 -6.91 4.66 -0.71
C GLN A 427 -5.90 3.52 -0.85
N SER A 428 -4.59 3.82 -0.79
CA SER A 428 -3.53 2.80 -0.91
C SER A 428 -3.43 1.92 0.33
N VAL A 429 -3.81 2.42 1.49
CA VAL A 429 -3.73 1.72 2.78
C VAL A 429 -5.08 1.11 3.18
N SER A 430 -6.20 1.51 2.53
CA SER A 430 -7.54 0.98 2.81
C SER A 430 -7.70 -0.51 2.47
N TYR A 431 -6.87 -1.03 1.57
CA TYR A 431 -6.87 -2.46 1.26
C TYR A 431 -6.26 -3.25 2.42
N ARG A 432 -6.91 -4.36 2.79
CA ARG A 432 -6.35 -5.28 3.77
C ARG A 432 -5.11 -5.96 3.19
N ALA A 433 -4.03 -5.97 3.95
CA ALA A 433 -2.85 -6.75 3.62
C ALA A 433 -2.97 -8.14 4.26
N GLU A 434 -2.24 -9.10 3.74
CA GLU A 434 -2.23 -10.48 4.23
C GLU A 434 -1.91 -10.56 5.73
N GLY A 435 -1.06 -9.69 6.27
CA GLY A 435 -0.73 -9.65 7.70
C GLY A 435 -1.78 -8.99 8.62
N ASP A 436 -2.86 -8.44 8.05
CA ASP A 436 -3.92 -7.77 8.83
C ASP A 436 -5.03 -8.75 9.26
N TYR A 437 -4.94 -10.03 8.87
CA TYR A 437 -5.87 -11.07 9.27
C TYR A 437 -5.32 -11.87 10.46
N SER A 438 -6.19 -12.26 11.38
CA SER A 438 -5.83 -13.29 12.36
C SER A 438 -6.09 -14.65 11.72
N TYR A 439 -5.03 -15.38 11.46
CA TYR A 439 -5.10 -16.71 10.89
C TYR A 439 -5.19 -17.77 11.98
N GLN A 440 -5.90 -18.87 11.72
CA GLN A 440 -6.19 -19.90 12.71
C GLN A 440 -5.16 -21.01 12.74
N HIS A 441 -4.59 -21.31 11.58
CA HIS A 441 -3.65 -22.39 11.43
C HIS A 441 -2.22 -21.85 11.31
N HIS A 442 -1.45 -22.01 12.40
CA HIS A 442 -0.05 -21.62 12.46
C HIS A 442 0.91 -22.80 12.25
N HIS A 443 0.36 -24.00 12.04
CA HIS A 443 1.17 -25.19 11.78
C HIS A 443 0.67 -25.90 10.52
N LEU A 444 1.58 -26.12 9.57
CA LEU A 444 1.38 -26.97 8.41
C LEU A 444 2.18 -28.25 8.63
N SER A 445 1.52 -29.40 8.43
CA SER A 445 2.21 -30.70 8.46
C SER A 445 3.28 -30.74 7.39
N GLN A 446 4.36 -31.47 7.63
CA GLN A 446 5.39 -31.74 6.62
C GLN A 446 4.98 -32.91 5.69
N ASP A 447 3.83 -33.53 5.93
CA ASP A 447 3.30 -34.58 5.08
C ASP A 447 2.62 -33.98 3.83
N ALA A 448 2.55 -34.75 2.78
CA ALA A 448 1.86 -34.37 1.54
C ALA A 448 0.38 -34.09 1.83
N PRO A 449 -0.17 -32.93 1.40
CA PRO A 449 -1.55 -32.58 1.69
C PRO A 449 -2.53 -33.13 0.69
N SER A 450 -3.81 -33.27 1.11
CA SER A 450 -4.96 -33.31 0.19
C SER A 450 -5.38 -31.89 -0.21
N ILE A 451 -5.94 -31.76 -1.40
CA ILE A 451 -6.48 -30.49 -1.91
C ILE A 451 -7.85 -30.74 -2.49
N ASP A 452 -8.86 -30.01 -2.03
CA ASP A 452 -10.20 -30.06 -2.53
C ASP A 452 -10.63 -28.69 -3.05
N LEU A 453 -11.06 -28.64 -4.29
CA LEU A 453 -11.64 -27.43 -4.90
C LEU A 453 -13.14 -27.64 -5.12
N GLU A 454 -13.95 -26.69 -4.65
CA GLU A 454 -15.39 -26.72 -4.76
C GLU A 454 -15.91 -25.43 -5.41
N LEU A 455 -16.40 -25.51 -6.64
CA LEU A 455 -17.03 -24.44 -7.42
C LEU A 455 -16.20 -23.15 -7.48
N VAL A 456 -14.88 -23.27 -7.60
CA VAL A 456 -13.94 -22.14 -7.61
C VAL A 456 -14.13 -21.30 -8.87
N THR A 457 -14.44 -20.02 -8.67
CA THR A 457 -14.65 -19.06 -9.76
C THR A 457 -13.77 -17.82 -9.56
N LEU A 458 -13.16 -17.38 -10.66
CA LEU A 458 -12.36 -16.16 -10.70
C LEU A 458 -12.55 -15.43 -12.02
N ARG A 459 -12.84 -14.12 -11.98
CA ARG A 459 -12.92 -13.25 -13.15
C ARG A 459 -12.05 -12.01 -12.93
N PHE A 460 -11.18 -11.71 -13.88
CA PHE A 460 -10.42 -10.46 -13.86
C PHE A 460 -11.32 -9.26 -14.23
N ALA A 461 -11.10 -8.12 -13.58
CA ALA A 461 -12.00 -6.95 -13.68
C ALA A 461 -12.22 -6.43 -15.11
N ASN A 462 -11.25 -6.60 -16.01
CA ASN A 462 -11.32 -6.12 -17.39
C ASN A 462 -11.73 -7.23 -18.40
N GLN A 463 -12.15 -8.40 -17.92
CA GLN A 463 -12.56 -9.51 -18.78
C GLN A 463 -14.05 -9.80 -18.62
N LEU A 464 -14.74 -10.04 -19.74
CA LEU A 464 -16.14 -10.41 -19.74
C LEU A 464 -16.35 -11.86 -19.30
N LYS A 465 -15.44 -12.77 -19.71
CA LYS A 465 -15.49 -14.18 -19.33
C LYS A 465 -14.65 -14.41 -18.07
N PRO A 466 -15.11 -15.29 -17.16
CA PRO A 466 -14.30 -15.71 -16.02
C PRO A 466 -13.07 -16.49 -16.51
N ALA A 467 -11.96 -16.35 -15.80
CA ALA A 467 -10.75 -17.14 -16.04
C ALA A 467 -10.88 -18.55 -15.47
N LEU A 468 -11.66 -18.70 -14.39
CA LEU A 468 -12.09 -19.96 -13.79
C LEU A 468 -13.59 -19.86 -13.52
N SER A 469 -14.35 -20.91 -13.85
CA SER A 469 -15.81 -20.92 -13.74
C SER A 469 -16.28 -22.25 -13.11
N GLY A 470 -16.51 -22.24 -11.80
CA GLY A 470 -17.04 -23.40 -11.08
C GLY A 470 -16.11 -24.61 -11.07
N VAL A 471 -14.80 -24.41 -11.00
CA VAL A 471 -13.78 -25.48 -11.00
C VAL A 471 -13.93 -26.32 -9.73
N SER A 472 -14.11 -27.64 -9.90
CA SER A 472 -14.26 -28.59 -8.80
C SER A 472 -13.50 -29.88 -9.12
N PHE A 473 -12.58 -30.29 -8.26
CA PHE A 473 -11.88 -31.57 -8.26
C PHE A 473 -11.14 -31.76 -6.94
N SER A 474 -10.72 -33.00 -6.64
CA SER A 474 -9.97 -33.34 -5.45
C SER A 474 -8.64 -33.99 -5.83
N VAL A 475 -7.63 -33.81 -4.98
CA VAL A 475 -6.28 -34.35 -5.09
C VAL A 475 -5.92 -35.05 -3.78
N GLU A 476 -5.60 -36.34 -3.87
CA GLU A 476 -5.19 -37.11 -2.70
C GLU A 476 -3.77 -36.79 -2.26
N PRO A 477 -3.39 -37.03 -0.98
CA PRO A 477 -2.03 -36.83 -0.50
C PRO A 477 -0.99 -37.60 -1.29
N GLY A 478 0.08 -36.91 -1.71
CA GLY A 478 1.19 -37.52 -2.45
C GLY A 478 0.88 -37.83 -3.92
N GLN A 479 -0.27 -37.44 -4.43
CA GLN A 479 -0.68 -37.63 -5.81
C GLN A 479 0.03 -36.68 -6.76
N VAL A 480 0.29 -37.13 -7.98
CA VAL A 480 0.81 -36.35 -9.09
C VAL A 480 -0.35 -35.99 -10.05
N VAL A 481 -0.69 -34.74 -10.19
CA VAL A 481 -1.79 -34.27 -11.03
C VAL A 481 -1.28 -33.44 -12.19
N ALA A 482 -1.66 -33.81 -13.41
CA ALA A 482 -1.39 -33.01 -14.60
C ALA A 482 -2.60 -32.16 -14.98
N ILE A 483 -2.41 -30.84 -15.12
CA ILE A 483 -3.43 -29.93 -15.65
C ILE A 483 -3.10 -29.64 -17.11
N THR A 484 -4.04 -29.92 -18.00
CA THR A 484 -3.89 -29.66 -19.44
C THR A 484 -5.10 -28.91 -20.00
N GLY A 485 -5.02 -28.49 -21.25
CA GLY A 485 -6.08 -27.74 -21.95
C GLY A 485 -5.51 -26.65 -22.85
N PRO A 486 -6.32 -26.02 -23.71
CA PRO A 486 -5.88 -25.00 -24.66
C PRO A 486 -5.14 -23.83 -24.00
N MET A 487 -4.40 -23.06 -24.78
CA MET A 487 -3.82 -21.80 -24.30
C MET A 487 -4.94 -20.84 -23.89
N GLY A 488 -4.78 -20.20 -22.72
CA GLY A 488 -5.80 -19.30 -22.18
C GLY A 488 -6.97 -20.00 -21.45
N SER A 489 -6.93 -21.32 -21.24
CA SER A 489 -7.97 -22.05 -20.52
C SER A 489 -7.99 -21.83 -19.00
N GLY A 490 -7.02 -21.08 -18.43
CA GLY A 490 -6.98 -20.76 -17.00
C GLY A 490 -6.02 -21.58 -16.16
N LYS A 491 -5.15 -22.43 -16.78
CA LYS A 491 -4.20 -23.31 -16.06
C LYS A 491 -3.30 -22.59 -15.07
N SER A 492 -2.56 -21.57 -15.52
CA SER A 492 -1.69 -20.76 -14.65
C SER A 492 -2.48 -20.02 -13.56
N THR A 493 -3.66 -19.52 -13.92
CA THR A 493 -4.57 -18.88 -12.97
C THR A 493 -5.04 -19.87 -11.88
N LEU A 494 -5.30 -21.12 -12.24
CA LEU A 494 -5.69 -22.15 -11.28
C LEU A 494 -4.54 -22.44 -10.31
N LEU A 495 -3.30 -22.57 -10.80
CA LEU A 495 -2.13 -22.74 -9.92
C LEU A 495 -1.93 -21.53 -9.00
N GLU A 496 -2.08 -20.29 -9.50
CA GLU A 496 -1.99 -19.08 -8.67
C GLU A 496 -3.08 -19.02 -7.58
N VAL A 497 -4.27 -19.55 -7.86
CA VAL A 497 -5.37 -19.62 -6.88
C VAL A 497 -5.08 -20.70 -5.84
N ILE A 498 -4.63 -21.89 -6.23
CA ILE A 498 -4.20 -22.95 -5.30
C ILE A 498 -3.02 -22.50 -4.43
N ALA A 499 -2.09 -21.72 -4.99
CA ALA A 499 -0.97 -21.14 -4.25
C ALA A 499 -1.39 -20.03 -3.25
N GLY A 500 -2.66 -19.64 -3.23
CA GLY A 500 -3.14 -18.53 -2.41
C GLY A 500 -2.66 -17.14 -2.86
N LEU A 501 -2.09 -17.04 -4.09
CA LEU A 501 -1.63 -15.76 -4.67
C LEU A 501 -2.80 -14.92 -5.19
N LEU A 502 -3.85 -15.56 -5.68
CA LEU A 502 -5.09 -14.92 -6.14
C LEU A 502 -6.27 -15.46 -5.32
N PRO A 503 -7.03 -14.59 -4.66
CA PRO A 503 -8.26 -15.03 -3.97
C PRO A 503 -9.35 -15.39 -5.00
N SER A 504 -10.03 -16.50 -4.80
CA SER A 504 -11.23 -16.83 -5.56
C SER A 504 -12.36 -15.83 -5.23
N GLN A 505 -13.25 -15.58 -6.20
CA GLN A 505 -14.43 -14.73 -5.98
C GLN A 505 -15.61 -15.53 -5.39
N SER A 506 -15.67 -16.82 -5.69
CA SER A 506 -16.62 -17.76 -5.10
C SER A 506 -16.01 -19.16 -5.12
N GLY A 507 -16.62 -20.07 -4.36
CA GLY A 507 -16.12 -21.41 -4.14
C GLY A 507 -15.10 -21.50 -3.01
N VAL A 508 -14.68 -22.70 -2.66
CA VAL A 508 -13.79 -22.99 -1.54
C VAL A 508 -12.62 -23.84 -2.02
N ILE A 509 -11.45 -23.58 -1.48
CA ILE A 509 -10.26 -24.42 -1.63
C ILE A 509 -9.88 -24.91 -0.25
N LYS A 510 -9.90 -26.21 -0.07
CA LYS A 510 -9.53 -26.87 1.19
C LYS A 510 -8.15 -27.51 1.07
N LEU A 511 -7.34 -27.34 2.08
CA LEU A 511 -6.04 -27.97 2.25
C LEU A 511 -6.10 -28.85 3.51
N ASN A 512 -5.97 -30.16 3.38
CA ASN A 512 -6.20 -31.11 4.47
C ASN A 512 -7.57 -30.90 5.17
N GLY A 513 -8.63 -30.63 4.40
CA GLY A 513 -9.99 -30.39 4.92
C GLY A 513 -10.23 -29.00 5.49
N ASN A 514 -9.21 -28.14 5.62
CA ASN A 514 -9.35 -26.77 6.12
C ASN A 514 -9.32 -25.76 4.97
N ASN A 515 -10.10 -24.69 5.07
CA ASN A 515 -10.09 -23.66 4.03
C ASN A 515 -8.71 -22.99 3.92
N LEU A 516 -8.23 -22.84 2.68
CA LEU A 516 -6.93 -22.22 2.37
C LEU A 516 -6.80 -20.82 2.96
N SER A 517 -7.89 -20.05 3.01
CA SER A 517 -7.92 -18.69 3.56
C SER A 517 -7.68 -18.62 5.08
N GLN A 518 -7.74 -19.74 5.79
CA GLN A 518 -7.50 -19.83 7.22
C GLN A 518 -6.01 -20.00 7.57
N TYR A 519 -5.17 -20.29 6.59
CA TYR A 519 -3.74 -20.39 6.78
C TYR A 519 -3.04 -19.04 6.64
N ASP A 520 -1.98 -18.85 7.45
CA ASP A 520 -1.12 -17.68 7.27
C ASP A 520 -0.40 -17.77 5.90
N PRO A 521 -0.61 -16.81 4.98
CA PRO A 521 0.01 -16.84 3.65
C PRO A 521 1.54 -16.88 3.68
N GLN A 522 2.19 -16.32 4.72
CA GLN A 522 3.64 -16.35 4.84
C GLN A 522 4.14 -17.76 5.19
N LEU A 523 3.41 -18.49 6.04
CA LEU A 523 3.71 -19.88 6.33
C LEU A 523 3.43 -20.78 5.13
N LEU A 524 2.30 -20.53 4.44
CA LEU A 524 1.93 -21.27 3.23
C LEU A 524 3.01 -21.17 2.16
N ARG A 525 3.54 -19.96 1.89
CA ARG A 525 4.61 -19.74 0.90
C ARG A 525 5.95 -20.39 1.27
N LYS A 526 6.25 -20.54 2.54
CA LYS A 526 7.44 -21.28 2.99
C LYS A 526 7.27 -22.80 2.85
N TRP A 527 6.03 -23.24 2.84
CA TRP A 527 5.65 -24.65 2.87
C TRP A 527 5.39 -25.22 1.47
N LEU A 528 4.94 -24.39 0.51
CA LEU A 528 4.71 -24.78 -0.87
C LEU A 528 5.85 -24.34 -1.80
N GLY A 529 6.19 -25.21 -2.77
CA GLY A 529 7.08 -24.87 -3.87
C GLY A 529 6.28 -24.41 -5.08
N TYR A 530 6.48 -23.17 -5.53
CA TYR A 530 5.83 -22.63 -6.72
C TYR A 530 6.84 -22.31 -7.83
N TYR A 531 6.60 -22.82 -9.02
CA TYR A 531 7.39 -22.54 -10.21
C TYR A 531 6.50 -21.91 -11.28
N SER A 532 6.92 -20.72 -11.77
CA SER A 532 6.27 -20.01 -12.87
C SER A 532 6.98 -20.30 -14.19
N ASP A 533 6.22 -20.35 -15.29
CA ASP A 533 6.74 -20.46 -16.66
C ASP A 533 7.69 -19.29 -17.03
N GLN A 534 7.50 -18.14 -16.40
CA GLN A 534 8.37 -16.97 -16.52
C GLN A 534 9.00 -16.64 -15.16
N PRO A 535 10.16 -17.26 -14.84
CA PRO A 535 10.82 -17.02 -13.57
C PRO A 535 11.36 -15.59 -13.48
N GLU A 536 10.99 -14.88 -12.41
CA GLU A 536 11.51 -13.54 -12.11
C GLU A 536 12.75 -13.67 -11.20
N MET A 537 13.81 -12.95 -11.56
CA MET A 537 15.05 -12.90 -10.78
C MET A 537 15.10 -11.63 -9.93
N VAL A 538 15.54 -11.79 -8.69
CA VAL A 538 15.76 -10.68 -7.75
C VAL A 538 17.26 -10.38 -7.69
N PRO A 539 17.68 -9.10 -7.55
CA PRO A 539 19.08 -8.71 -7.44
C PRO A 539 19.70 -9.17 -6.13
N MET A 540 20.10 -10.45 -6.07
CA MET A 540 20.81 -11.11 -4.96
C MET A 540 21.87 -12.06 -5.53
N THR A 541 22.70 -12.69 -4.69
CA THR A 541 23.67 -13.68 -5.15
C THR A 541 22.98 -14.94 -5.65
N VAL A 542 23.67 -15.73 -6.49
CA VAL A 542 23.17 -17.06 -6.92
C VAL A 542 22.90 -17.93 -5.70
N PHE A 543 23.80 -17.90 -4.71
CA PHE A 543 23.65 -18.63 -3.46
C PHE A 543 22.39 -18.21 -2.71
N ASP A 544 22.20 -16.91 -2.44
CA ASP A 544 21.05 -16.38 -1.69
C ASP A 544 19.72 -16.68 -2.40
N PHE A 545 19.71 -16.63 -3.73
CA PHE A 545 18.53 -16.96 -4.53
C PHE A 545 18.11 -18.43 -4.36
N ILE A 546 19.07 -19.36 -4.34
CA ILE A 546 18.79 -20.78 -4.18
C ILE A 546 18.49 -21.13 -2.72
N ALA A 547 19.22 -20.53 -1.77
CA ALA A 547 19.01 -20.72 -0.33
C ALA A 547 17.66 -20.19 0.17
N ASP A 548 17.08 -19.17 -0.51
CA ASP A 548 15.76 -18.60 -0.19
C ASP A 548 15.61 -18.16 1.28
N GLY A 549 16.71 -17.64 1.85
CA GLY A 549 16.76 -17.20 3.26
C GLY A 549 16.69 -18.33 4.28
N ARG A 550 16.95 -19.58 3.87
CA ARG A 550 17.05 -20.75 4.74
C ARG A 550 18.53 -21.07 5.01
N ASP A 551 18.77 -21.79 6.10
CA ASP A 551 20.12 -22.25 6.45
C ASP A 551 20.47 -23.49 5.61
N VAL A 552 21.23 -23.27 4.53
CA VAL A 552 21.66 -24.30 3.56
C VAL A 552 23.17 -24.19 3.40
N SER A 553 23.86 -25.31 3.36
CA SER A 553 25.32 -25.35 3.15
C SER A 553 25.68 -25.10 1.67
N GLU A 554 26.87 -24.52 1.42
CA GLU A 554 27.39 -24.36 0.05
C GLU A 554 27.43 -25.64 -0.72
N GLN A 555 27.79 -26.76 -0.04
CA GLN A 555 27.85 -28.09 -0.65
C GLN A 555 26.48 -28.58 -1.12
N GLU A 556 25.41 -28.28 -0.38
CA GLU A 556 24.05 -28.64 -0.80
C GLU A 556 23.65 -27.86 -2.04
N VAL A 557 23.95 -26.57 -2.09
CA VAL A 557 23.68 -25.70 -3.26
C VAL A 557 24.48 -26.18 -4.46
N GLU A 558 25.76 -26.51 -4.29
CA GLU A 558 26.62 -27.05 -5.36
C GLU A 558 26.09 -28.38 -5.91
N ASN A 559 25.66 -29.29 -5.02
CA ASN A 559 25.06 -30.57 -5.40
C ASN A 559 23.79 -30.36 -6.24
N VAL A 560 22.95 -29.43 -5.83
CA VAL A 560 21.71 -29.15 -6.55
C VAL A 560 21.99 -28.47 -7.89
N LEU A 561 22.92 -27.52 -7.96
CA LEU A 561 23.39 -26.94 -9.22
C LEU A 561 23.95 -28.00 -10.19
N SER A 562 24.69 -28.97 -9.67
CA SER A 562 25.16 -30.11 -10.47
C SER A 562 24.00 -30.94 -11.00
N LYS A 563 22.99 -31.26 -10.18
CA LYS A 563 21.81 -32.02 -10.58
C LYS A 563 21.02 -31.34 -11.71
N VAL A 564 20.80 -30.02 -11.62
CA VAL A 564 20.14 -29.26 -12.68
C VAL A 564 21.06 -28.98 -13.89
N GLY A 565 22.38 -29.17 -13.73
CA GLY A 565 23.42 -28.93 -14.73
C GLY A 565 23.71 -27.47 -14.97
N ALA A 566 23.58 -26.66 -13.94
CA ALA A 566 23.92 -25.25 -13.90
C ALA A 566 25.31 -24.97 -13.31
N LEU A 567 25.94 -25.98 -12.66
CA LEU A 567 27.20 -25.82 -11.93
C LEU A 567 28.33 -25.27 -12.81
N ASP A 568 28.52 -25.85 -14.01
CA ASP A 568 29.58 -25.42 -14.93
C ASP A 568 29.39 -23.95 -15.36
N TRP A 569 28.15 -23.57 -15.58
CA TRP A 569 27.80 -22.17 -15.90
C TRP A 569 28.04 -21.23 -14.71
N VAL A 570 27.60 -21.59 -13.50
CA VAL A 570 27.86 -20.81 -12.29
C VAL A 570 29.35 -20.64 -12.03
N ASN A 571 30.14 -21.73 -12.18
CA ASN A 571 31.60 -21.69 -12.04
C ASN A 571 32.30 -20.85 -13.14
N SER A 572 31.64 -20.58 -14.26
CA SER A 572 32.14 -19.69 -15.30
C SER A 572 31.91 -18.21 -15.01
N LEU A 573 31.08 -17.89 -14.01
CA LEU A 573 30.86 -16.52 -13.54
C LEU A 573 32.06 -16.01 -12.73
N ALA A 574 32.26 -14.69 -12.70
CA ALA A 574 33.44 -14.08 -12.10
C ALA A 574 33.64 -14.43 -10.62
N ASP A 575 32.53 -14.47 -9.85
CA ASP A 575 32.54 -14.73 -8.42
C ASP A 575 31.80 -16.06 -8.09
N GLY A 576 31.59 -16.95 -9.08
CA GLY A 576 30.90 -18.22 -8.88
C GLY A 576 29.49 -18.04 -8.28
N MET A 577 29.21 -18.72 -7.17
CA MET A 577 27.91 -18.63 -6.47
C MET A 577 27.66 -17.28 -5.79
N ASP A 578 28.70 -16.49 -5.51
CA ASP A 578 28.58 -15.15 -4.93
C ASP A 578 28.29 -14.07 -5.99
N THR A 579 28.23 -14.45 -7.26
CA THR A 579 27.88 -13.51 -8.34
C THR A 579 26.46 -13.01 -8.17
N HIS A 580 26.30 -11.68 -8.14
CA HIS A 580 24.99 -11.03 -8.10
C HIS A 580 24.26 -11.19 -9.44
N LEU A 581 23.00 -11.65 -9.40
CA LEU A 581 22.17 -11.88 -10.58
C LEU A 581 21.93 -10.60 -11.41
N ASN A 582 21.88 -9.41 -10.76
CA ASN A 582 21.80 -8.14 -11.46
C ASN A 582 23.10 -7.78 -12.22
N GLN A 583 24.27 -8.26 -11.78
CA GLN A 583 25.53 -8.08 -12.51
C GLN A 583 25.55 -8.96 -13.77
N VAL A 584 24.96 -10.14 -13.72
CA VAL A 584 24.79 -11.02 -14.90
C VAL A 584 23.88 -10.35 -15.93
N GLU A 585 22.81 -9.67 -15.49
CA GLU A 585 21.93 -8.90 -16.39
C GLU A 585 22.59 -7.65 -16.97
N SER A 586 23.53 -7.02 -16.25
CA SER A 586 24.24 -5.82 -16.70
C SER A 586 25.45 -6.10 -17.60
N LEU A 587 26.00 -7.31 -17.53
CA LEU A 587 27.01 -7.79 -18.47
C LEU A 587 26.37 -8.03 -19.84
N SER A 588 27.13 -7.90 -20.90
CA SER A 588 26.76 -7.99 -22.32
C SER A 588 25.83 -9.14 -22.75
N HIS A 589 25.50 -10.02 -21.82
CA HIS A 589 24.56 -11.12 -21.98
C HIS A 589 23.54 -11.10 -20.84
N PRO A 590 22.29 -10.70 -21.10
CA PRO A 590 21.22 -10.87 -20.12
C PRO A 590 21.06 -12.36 -19.78
N LEU A 591 20.68 -12.65 -18.54
CA LEU A 591 20.37 -14.01 -18.11
C LEU A 591 19.37 -14.63 -19.09
N SER A 592 19.71 -15.76 -19.69
CA SER A 592 18.80 -16.41 -20.61
C SER A 592 17.64 -17.06 -19.82
N ASN A 593 16.47 -17.18 -20.46
CA ASN A 593 15.34 -17.91 -19.85
C ASN A 593 15.72 -19.34 -19.41
N TYR A 594 16.69 -19.95 -20.11
CA TYR A 594 17.19 -21.28 -19.77
C TYR A 594 17.95 -21.27 -18.43
N GLU A 595 18.84 -20.33 -18.21
CA GLU A 595 19.61 -20.17 -16.96
C GLU A 595 18.70 -19.79 -15.80
N ALA A 596 17.76 -18.86 -16.01
CA ALA A 596 16.74 -18.49 -15.04
C ALA A 596 15.88 -19.71 -14.63
N THR A 597 15.48 -20.53 -15.59
CA THR A 597 14.76 -21.80 -15.36
C THR A 597 15.60 -22.77 -14.52
N MET A 598 16.89 -22.95 -14.85
CA MET A 598 17.77 -23.84 -14.09
C MET A 598 17.96 -23.38 -12.64
N LEU A 599 18.16 -22.07 -12.40
CA LEU A 599 18.28 -21.54 -11.05
C LEU A 599 16.99 -21.71 -10.24
N THR A 600 15.84 -21.49 -10.85
CA THR A 600 14.55 -21.71 -10.18
C THR A 600 14.29 -23.18 -9.88
N GLN A 601 14.68 -24.08 -10.80
CA GLN A 601 14.66 -25.53 -10.55
C GLN A 601 15.64 -25.92 -9.43
N ALA A 602 16.83 -25.31 -9.39
CA ALA A 602 17.80 -25.53 -8.32
C ALA A 602 17.21 -25.14 -6.95
N LYS A 603 16.56 -23.97 -6.88
CA LYS A 603 15.84 -23.50 -5.68
C LYS A 603 14.78 -24.51 -5.24
N LEU A 604 13.96 -25.04 -6.16
CA LEU A 604 12.95 -26.06 -5.83
C LEU A 604 13.55 -27.38 -5.34
N LEU A 605 14.68 -27.82 -5.92
CA LEU A 605 15.35 -29.04 -5.54
C LEU A 605 16.14 -28.92 -4.22
N CYS A 606 16.55 -27.71 -3.86
CA CYS A 606 17.28 -27.43 -2.62
C CYS A 606 16.41 -27.62 -1.38
N HIS A 607 15.10 -27.49 -1.54
CA HIS A 607 14.15 -27.53 -0.43
C HIS A 607 13.13 -28.66 -0.63
N LYS A 608 12.71 -29.30 0.46
CA LYS A 608 11.62 -30.26 0.45
C LYS A 608 10.30 -29.51 0.69
N TYR A 609 9.40 -29.57 -0.27
CA TYR A 609 8.09 -28.99 -0.19
C TYR A 609 7.00 -30.07 -0.16
N PRO A 610 6.09 -30.07 0.83
CA PRO A 610 4.96 -31.01 0.84
C PRO A 610 3.99 -30.83 -0.33
N LEU A 611 3.83 -29.58 -0.81
CA LEU A 611 3.04 -29.23 -1.98
C LEU A 611 3.92 -28.54 -3.01
N VAL A 612 3.89 -29.02 -4.26
CA VAL A 612 4.65 -28.44 -5.38
C VAL A 612 3.72 -28.10 -6.54
N LEU A 613 3.73 -26.85 -6.95
CA LEU A 613 2.91 -26.32 -8.05
C LEU A 613 3.84 -25.85 -9.17
N LEU A 614 3.70 -26.40 -10.36
CA LEU A 614 4.63 -26.17 -11.47
C LEU A 614 3.88 -25.72 -12.72
N ASP A 615 4.12 -24.50 -13.15
CA ASP A 615 3.55 -24.00 -14.40
C ASP A 615 4.53 -24.22 -15.55
N ASN A 616 4.20 -25.18 -16.43
CA ASN A 616 4.99 -25.56 -17.61
C ASN A 616 6.50 -25.83 -17.30
N PRO A 617 6.83 -26.79 -16.42
CA PRO A 617 8.18 -26.95 -15.86
C PRO A 617 9.24 -27.42 -16.85
N VAL A 618 8.86 -27.82 -18.08
CA VAL A 618 9.77 -28.42 -19.06
C VAL A 618 9.91 -27.54 -20.30
N SER A 619 11.09 -26.92 -20.44
CA SER A 619 11.42 -26.06 -21.61
C SER A 619 12.29 -26.78 -22.68
N SER A 620 12.86 -27.94 -22.38
CA SER A 620 13.76 -28.70 -23.31
C SER A 620 13.75 -30.19 -23.06
N LYS A 621 14.19 -30.99 -24.10
CA LYS A 621 14.29 -32.44 -23.96
C LYS A 621 15.24 -32.89 -22.85
N LYS A 622 16.30 -32.13 -22.55
CA LYS A 622 17.25 -32.46 -21.49
C LYS A 622 16.62 -32.24 -20.11
N ASN A 623 15.88 -31.14 -19.98
CA ASN A 623 15.14 -30.84 -18.76
C ASN A 623 14.01 -31.84 -18.53
N LYS A 624 13.37 -32.34 -19.59
CA LYS A 624 12.30 -33.32 -19.50
C LYS A 624 12.76 -34.60 -18.78
N ARG A 625 13.90 -35.17 -19.14
CA ARG A 625 14.43 -36.41 -18.49
C ARG A 625 14.72 -36.18 -17.01
N ARG A 626 15.29 -35.01 -16.66
CA ARG A 626 15.57 -34.64 -15.26
C ARG A 626 14.29 -34.44 -14.48
N PHE A 627 13.30 -33.81 -15.10
CA PHE A 627 12.00 -33.60 -14.49
C PHE A 627 11.28 -34.93 -14.22
N ILE A 628 11.32 -35.87 -15.16
CA ILE A 628 10.76 -37.21 -14.97
C ILE A 628 11.40 -37.89 -13.77
N GLN A 629 12.75 -37.92 -13.72
CA GLN A 629 13.47 -38.51 -12.59
C GLN A 629 13.11 -37.86 -11.26
N TRP A 630 13.04 -36.52 -11.22
CA TRP A 630 12.66 -35.78 -10.02
C TRP A 630 11.21 -36.08 -9.59
N LEU A 631 10.32 -36.24 -10.55
CA LEU A 631 8.92 -36.53 -10.29
C LEU A 631 8.77 -37.92 -9.68
N GLU A 632 9.53 -38.92 -10.18
CA GLU A 632 9.57 -40.28 -9.63
C GLU A 632 10.16 -40.29 -8.19
N GLU A 633 11.22 -39.53 -7.95
CA GLU A 633 11.87 -39.44 -6.62
C GLU A 633 10.96 -38.79 -5.56
N ASN A 634 10.04 -37.89 -5.94
CA ASN A 634 9.18 -37.15 -5.03
C ASN A 634 7.72 -37.65 -4.98
N ARG A 635 7.37 -38.60 -5.82
CA ARG A 635 6.05 -39.24 -5.83
C ARG A 635 5.75 -39.90 -4.48
N GLY A 636 4.55 -39.67 -3.94
CA GLY A 636 4.12 -40.18 -2.62
C GLY A 636 4.66 -39.39 -1.42
N THR A 637 5.74 -38.61 -1.59
CA THR A 637 6.29 -37.76 -0.51
C THR A 637 5.78 -36.31 -0.58
N SER A 638 5.43 -35.83 -1.77
CA SER A 638 4.87 -34.50 -2.01
C SER A 638 3.65 -34.61 -2.92
N THR A 639 2.65 -33.77 -2.68
CA THR A 639 1.56 -33.60 -3.64
C THR A 639 2.04 -32.66 -4.75
N ILE A 640 2.02 -33.12 -6.01
CA ILE A 640 2.59 -32.38 -7.14
C ILE A 640 1.49 -32.08 -8.16
N ILE A 641 1.31 -30.80 -8.47
CA ILE A 641 0.39 -30.35 -9.52
C ILE A 641 1.20 -29.60 -10.57
N PHE A 642 1.16 -30.04 -11.82
CA PHE A 642 1.88 -29.37 -12.88
C PHE A 642 1.02 -29.16 -14.12
N THR A 643 1.30 -28.08 -14.86
CA THR A 643 0.66 -27.84 -16.16
C THR A 643 1.56 -28.36 -17.28
N SER A 644 0.97 -29.04 -18.27
CA SER A 644 1.71 -29.49 -19.44
C SER A 644 0.79 -29.72 -20.64
N HIS A 645 1.39 -29.65 -21.84
CA HIS A 645 0.80 -30.10 -23.10
C HIS A 645 1.50 -31.35 -23.65
N ASP A 646 2.54 -31.83 -22.96
CA ASP A 646 3.32 -33.00 -23.39
C ASP A 646 2.66 -34.29 -22.92
N ALA A 647 2.15 -35.08 -23.89
CA ALA A 647 1.43 -36.31 -23.61
C ALA A 647 2.28 -37.33 -22.80
N GLU A 648 3.61 -37.34 -22.98
CA GLU A 648 4.51 -38.24 -22.23
C GLU A 648 4.57 -37.85 -20.75
N LEU A 649 4.57 -36.55 -20.43
CA LEU A 649 4.53 -36.09 -19.06
C LEU A 649 3.16 -36.31 -18.42
N ILE A 650 2.07 -36.09 -19.17
CA ILE A 650 0.70 -36.33 -18.71
C ILE A 650 0.51 -37.81 -18.35
N LYS A 651 1.09 -38.76 -19.14
CA LYS A 651 1.02 -40.21 -18.86
C LYS A 651 1.71 -40.60 -17.56
N LEU A 652 2.53 -39.76 -16.97
CA LEU A 652 3.20 -40.02 -15.70
C LEU A 652 2.41 -39.57 -14.48
N SER A 653 1.32 -38.83 -14.68
CA SER A 653 0.46 -38.39 -13.58
C SER A 653 -0.49 -39.47 -13.11
N ASP A 654 -0.98 -39.36 -11.88
CA ASP A 654 -1.99 -40.27 -11.32
C ASP A 654 -3.40 -39.80 -11.72
N GLN A 655 -3.55 -38.51 -11.93
CA GLN A 655 -4.80 -37.86 -12.31
C GLN A 655 -4.55 -36.77 -13.35
N VAL A 656 -5.50 -36.60 -14.26
CA VAL A 656 -5.48 -35.54 -15.27
C VAL A 656 -6.69 -34.64 -15.09
N VAL A 657 -6.46 -33.33 -15.11
CA VAL A 657 -7.52 -32.30 -15.12
C VAL A 657 -7.44 -31.55 -16.44
N VAL A 658 -8.49 -31.63 -17.23
CA VAL A 658 -8.60 -30.93 -18.51
C VAL A 658 -9.42 -29.66 -18.30
N LEU A 659 -8.81 -28.52 -18.56
CA LEU A 659 -9.48 -27.21 -18.51
C LEU A 659 -9.84 -26.73 -19.92
N ASP A 660 -11.08 -26.32 -20.10
CA ASP A 660 -11.53 -25.64 -21.31
C ASP A 660 -12.35 -24.39 -20.98
N GLY A 661 -11.88 -23.22 -21.45
CA GLY A 661 -12.54 -21.95 -21.24
C GLY A 661 -12.83 -21.59 -19.77
N GLY A 662 -11.98 -22.06 -18.85
CA GLY A 662 -12.15 -21.84 -17.40
C GLY A 662 -12.98 -22.90 -16.68
N ASN A 663 -13.55 -23.88 -17.38
CA ASN A 663 -14.31 -24.98 -16.81
C ASN A 663 -13.47 -26.26 -16.77
N VAL A 664 -13.82 -27.18 -15.86
CA VAL A 664 -13.27 -28.54 -15.86
C VAL A 664 -14.07 -29.39 -16.83
N GLY A 665 -13.44 -29.78 -17.94
CA GLY A 665 -14.04 -30.72 -18.89
C GLY A 665 -13.88 -32.17 -18.45
N TYR A 666 -12.76 -32.50 -17.80
CA TYR A 666 -12.49 -33.82 -17.24
C TYR A 666 -11.59 -33.70 -16.01
N ALA A 667 -11.86 -34.49 -15.00
CA ALA A 667 -10.98 -34.66 -13.83
C ALA A 667 -11.07 -36.13 -13.38
N GLY A 668 -9.98 -36.88 -13.54
CA GLY A 668 -9.97 -38.30 -13.21
C GLY A 668 -8.67 -38.99 -13.61
N PRO A 669 -8.59 -40.31 -13.47
CA PRO A 669 -7.42 -41.09 -13.93
C PRO A 669 -7.23 -40.90 -15.44
N ILE A 670 -6.02 -41.24 -15.92
CA ILE A 670 -5.72 -41.10 -17.35
C ILE A 670 -6.62 -42.10 -18.12
N PRO A 671 -7.42 -41.63 -19.11
CA PRO A 671 -8.24 -42.51 -19.92
C PRO A 671 -7.37 -43.50 -20.71
N ASP A 672 -7.73 -44.79 -20.66
CA ASP A 672 -7.06 -45.83 -21.46
C ASP A 672 -7.25 -45.54 -22.96
N GLU A 673 -6.22 -45.85 -23.77
CA GLU A 673 -6.21 -45.55 -25.22
C GLU A 673 -7.42 -46.13 -25.99
N ASN A 674 -8.12 -47.13 -25.43
CA ASN A 674 -9.31 -47.76 -26.01
C ASN A 674 -10.61 -46.95 -25.74
N GLU A 675 -10.65 -46.04 -24.77
CA GLU A 675 -11.86 -45.21 -24.50
C GLU A 675 -11.84 -43.92 -25.34
N GLN A 676 -10.70 -43.45 -25.82
CA GLN A 676 -10.60 -42.26 -26.66
C GLN A 676 -11.20 -42.44 -28.05
N GLU A 677 -11.21 -43.65 -28.61
CA GLU A 677 -11.87 -43.91 -29.92
C GLU A 677 -13.43 -43.87 -29.80
N LEU A 678 -13.97 -44.27 -28.66
CA LEU A 678 -15.43 -44.27 -28.43
C LEU A 678 -16.01 -42.87 -28.22
N ASP A 679 -15.29 -41.95 -27.57
CA ASP A 679 -15.79 -40.57 -27.34
C ASP A 679 -15.63 -39.69 -28.58
N ILE A 680 -14.66 -39.92 -29.44
CA ILE A 680 -14.48 -39.23 -30.71
C ILE A 680 -15.59 -39.66 -31.71
N GLU A 681 -15.95 -40.94 -31.73
CA GLU A 681 -17.10 -41.42 -32.56
C GLU A 681 -18.43 -40.93 -32.02
N ALA A 682 -18.66 -40.83 -30.71
CA ALA A 682 -19.85 -40.32 -30.10
C ALA A 682 -20.03 -38.81 -30.33
N SER A 683 -18.93 -38.04 -30.28
CA SER A 683 -18.95 -36.57 -30.55
C SER A 683 -19.09 -36.27 -32.06
N ALA A 684 -18.62 -37.14 -32.95
CA ALA A 684 -18.81 -37.00 -34.40
C ALA A 684 -20.22 -37.31 -34.85
N GLN A 685 -20.93 -38.25 -34.21
CA GLN A 685 -22.31 -38.56 -34.49
C GLN A 685 -23.33 -37.56 -33.92
N GLY A 686 -22.94 -36.79 -32.87
CA GLY A 686 -23.79 -35.73 -32.28
C GLY A 686 -23.80 -34.41 -33.05
N SER A 687 -22.90 -34.22 -34.06
CA SER A 687 -22.86 -33.00 -34.88
C SER A 687 -23.59 -33.10 -36.21
N GLU A 688 -24.17 -34.24 -36.56
CA GLU A 688 -24.99 -34.49 -37.77
C GLU A 688 -26.48 -34.65 -37.50
N ALA A 689 -26.98 -34.38 -36.29
CA ALA A 689 -28.40 -34.44 -35.96
C ALA A 689 -29.01 -33.05 -35.72
#